data_c5a1b4bc6cdb0cf2a557adff0ce5744c
#
_entry.id   c5a1b4bc6cdb0cf2a557adff0ce5744c
#
_cell.length_a   1.000
_cell.length_b   1.000
_cell.length_c   1.000
_cell.angle_alpha   90.00
_cell.angle_beta   90.00
_cell.angle_gamma   90.00
#
_symmetry.space_group_name_H-M   'P 1'
#
loop_
_entity.id
_entity.type
_entity.pdbx_description
1 polymer ?
#
loop_
_entity_poly.entity_id
_entity_poly.type
_entity_poly.pdbx_seq_one_letter_code
_entity_poly.pdbx_strand_id
1 'polypeptide(L)'
;MSALLLASAAQAQQRPQTEQTPQAPAAADEQPSSASAVAPGAEPRKMDSVVIYGSVQRDTGFTPTQGITAGKAPMRLLETPRSMSVVTREVMDSRQITNLQQALQTVPGVSPVNFGRRGFDDINIRGFRSTESILIDGLVQSPGMWTRLTSYAYERFEVLKGASSILYGQVQPGGLVNAVSKRPEPVRRLDGGIDIGSFNSRTVSADINEPLSANGRTALRITAQTSDGDDATDQVWRKDRWLSPSLSIDLGRDTDLVFFSSYSHSQWIRQQGTTPYGTLLPNPNGTVRRTMFTGDPSFGGYDVEQKTIGYSLEHRFNPALSLRQGVRYEEESGTGNFVALQALQANRRLQNRSATRQYLDYDILATDTSLMAKAQTGPVAHQVVVGLDARRGHSRQGSRSCTIAPLDLFNPQYGVPAACPANLSSFAPSTLTVAGLYVQDQMKFGQGWTALLGLRSDHSRERIEDRVRNTRSLKRDSATVGSAGLVKEVLPGWSTYASWSESFLPVSGQDFNGRPFVPETGKQWELGLKHEAADGRLTGSLAVFDLKRQNVTTSDPVNTGFSVQTGEQQSRGVELEIGARLRGGLSLTAGYAYTDARVTRDNNTAILGKPINLQPLHAATLWALYKPTWLPNWTLGLGGRAVSEQRGNLPFTLPGYAVVDASVGYSAPTWRINAGLKNLLDKDYFDGAINANVVSPALGRTWTVSLQLSY
;
A
#
# COMPACT_ATOMS: atom_id res chain seq x y z
N MET A 1 4.55 26.81 -31.90
CA MET A 1 3.81 27.07 -33.15
C MET A 1 2.43 26.57 -32.89
N SER A 2 1.55 27.45 -32.59
CA SER A 2 0.48 28.05 -33.38
C SER A 2 -0.65 27.05 -33.53
N ALA A 3 -1.76 27.19 -32.84
CA ALA A 3 -2.80 28.24 -32.80
C ALA A 3 -3.96 27.91 -33.73
N LEU A 4 -5.13 28.25 -33.20
CA LEU A 4 -6.35 28.75 -33.85
C LEU A 4 -7.38 27.68 -34.28
N LEU A 5 -8.73 27.86 -34.15
CA LEU A 5 -9.66 29.00 -33.97
C LEU A 5 -11.02 28.41 -33.59
N LEU A 6 -11.81 28.89 -32.66
CA LEU A 6 -12.79 30.00 -32.69
C LEU A 6 -13.86 29.98 -33.80
N ALA A 7 -15.08 30.05 -33.39
CA ALA A 7 -16.14 31.03 -33.54
C ALA A 7 -17.48 30.33 -33.82
N SER A 8 -18.51 30.54 -33.02
CA SER A 8 -19.55 31.61 -32.94
C SER A 8 -20.62 31.44 -34.06
N ALA A 9 -21.89 31.59 -33.88
CA ALA A 9 -22.82 32.48 -33.24
C ALA A 9 -24.22 31.90 -33.43
N ALA A 10 -25.18 31.95 -32.55
CA ALA A 10 -26.07 33.03 -32.12
C ALA A 10 -27.37 33.20 -32.97
N GLN A 11 -28.42 33.43 -32.20
CA GLN A 11 -29.73 34.05 -32.50
C GLN A 11 -30.86 33.07 -32.90
N ALA A 12 -32.06 33.15 -32.43
CA ALA A 12 -32.80 33.94 -31.43
C ALA A 12 -34.29 33.76 -31.74
N GLN A 13 -35.14 33.87 -30.71
CA GLN A 13 -36.56 34.29 -30.72
C GLN A 13 -37.60 33.25 -31.23
N GLN A 14 -38.76 33.00 -30.62
CA GLN A 14 -39.70 33.81 -29.81
C GLN A 14 -40.71 32.84 -29.13
N ARG A 15 -41.23 33.25 -27.97
CA ARG A 15 -42.51 32.82 -27.36
C ARG A 15 -43.70 33.48 -28.10
N PRO A 16 -45.00 33.17 -27.93
CA PRO A 16 -45.69 33.18 -26.63
C PRO A 16 -46.81 32.15 -26.37
N GLN A 17 -47.18 31.97 -25.09
CA GLN A 17 -48.51 32.02 -24.40
C GLN A 17 -49.66 31.19 -25.01
N THR A 18 -50.57 30.55 -24.28
CA THR A 18 -51.29 30.80 -23.01
C THR A 18 -52.15 29.54 -22.66
N GLU A 19 -52.42 29.36 -21.32
CA GLU A 19 -53.68 28.94 -20.67
C GLU A 19 -54.28 27.58 -20.99
N GLN A 20 -54.71 26.73 -20.07
CA GLN A 20 -55.64 26.84 -18.93
C GLN A 20 -55.70 25.52 -18.16
N THR A 21 -55.81 25.60 -16.85
CA THR A 21 -56.28 24.56 -15.92
C THR A 21 -57.78 24.42 -16.02
N PRO A 22 -58.38 23.27 -15.72
CA PRO A 22 -59.19 23.18 -14.49
C PRO A 22 -59.14 21.84 -13.74
N GLN A 23 -59.11 21.99 -12.41
CA GLN A 23 -59.82 21.36 -11.29
C GLN A 23 -60.31 19.90 -11.35
N ALA A 24 -59.97 19.25 -10.21
CA ALA A 24 -60.49 17.97 -9.74
C ALA A 24 -62.01 18.00 -9.38
N PRO A 25 -62.59 16.85 -9.17
CA PRO A 25 -63.39 16.67 -7.92
C PRO A 25 -63.03 15.39 -7.11
N ALA A 26 -63.51 15.45 -5.87
CA ALA A 26 -63.20 14.65 -4.70
C ALA A 26 -63.94 13.33 -4.58
N ALA A 27 -63.34 12.47 -3.78
CA ALA A 27 -63.86 11.54 -2.74
C ALA A 27 -65.09 10.62 -2.98
N ALA A 28 -64.88 9.35 -2.69
CA ALA A 28 -65.86 8.54 -1.96
C ALA A 28 -65.15 7.38 -1.21
N ASP A 29 -65.48 7.30 0.08
CA ASP A 29 -65.18 6.20 1.02
C ASP A 29 -65.83 4.89 0.60
N GLU A 30 -65.17 3.77 0.92
CA GLU A 30 -65.82 2.56 1.43
C GLU A 30 -64.80 1.58 2.05
N GLN A 31 -64.97 1.28 3.32
CA GLN A 31 -64.50 0.12 4.08
C GLN A 31 -65.66 -0.77 4.42
N PRO A 32 -65.48 -2.01 5.02
CA PRO A 32 -64.49 -3.09 4.82
C PRO A 32 -65.21 -4.46 4.63
N SER A 33 -64.49 -5.49 4.26
CA SER A 33 -64.96 -6.88 4.49
C SER A 33 -63.82 -7.86 4.80
N SER A 34 -64.10 -8.58 5.81
CA SER A 34 -63.47 -9.62 6.64
C SER A 34 -62.56 -10.67 5.99
N ALA A 35 -61.46 -10.91 6.68
CA ALA A 35 -60.86 -12.14 7.18
C ALA A 35 -60.82 -13.43 6.32
N SER A 36 -59.60 -13.87 6.04
CA SER A 36 -59.21 -15.28 6.09
C SER A 36 -57.76 -15.41 6.52
N ALA A 37 -57.55 -16.13 7.63
CA ALA A 37 -56.26 -16.44 8.21
C ALA A 37 -55.52 -17.43 7.30
N VAL A 38 -54.31 -17.06 6.89
CA VAL A 38 -53.30 -17.96 6.29
C VAL A 38 -52.08 -18.01 7.23
N ALA A 39 -51.64 -19.23 7.50
CA ALA A 39 -50.56 -19.59 8.41
C ALA A 39 -49.23 -18.83 8.10
N PRO A 40 -48.34 -18.64 9.08
CA PRO A 40 -47.11 -17.87 8.90
C PRO A 40 -46.13 -18.64 7.99
N GLY A 41 -46.09 -18.24 6.74
CA GLY A 41 -45.04 -18.63 5.79
C GLY A 41 -43.75 -17.96 6.16
N ALA A 42 -42.66 -18.73 6.13
CA ALA A 42 -41.30 -18.26 6.36
C ALA A 42 -41.01 -16.98 5.57
N GLU A 43 -40.54 -15.95 6.26
CA GLU A 43 -40.03 -14.74 5.61
C GLU A 43 -38.96 -15.10 4.56
N PRO A 44 -39.04 -14.58 3.34
CA PRO A 44 -37.97 -14.76 2.39
C PRO A 44 -36.70 -14.08 2.98
N ARG A 45 -35.70 -14.90 3.29
CA ARG A 45 -34.37 -14.40 3.63
C ARG A 45 -33.98 -13.40 2.52
N LYS A 46 -33.83 -12.11 2.87
CA LYS A 46 -33.21 -11.12 2.00
C LYS A 46 -31.85 -11.68 1.60
N MET A 47 -31.72 -12.08 0.35
CA MET A 47 -30.40 -12.32 -0.23
C MET A 47 -29.64 -11.01 -0.13
N ASP A 48 -28.49 -11.06 0.55
CA ASP A 48 -27.58 -9.93 0.63
C ASP A 48 -27.32 -9.43 -0.80
N SER A 49 -27.55 -8.14 -1.02
CA SER A 49 -27.28 -7.49 -2.29
C SER A 49 -25.81 -7.73 -2.66
N VAL A 50 -25.57 -8.29 -3.84
CA VAL A 50 -24.23 -8.43 -4.38
C VAL A 50 -23.64 -7.04 -4.54
N VAL A 51 -22.65 -6.71 -3.72
CA VAL A 51 -21.94 -5.45 -3.78
C VAL A 51 -21.05 -5.48 -5.02
N ILE A 52 -21.36 -4.64 -5.97
CA ILE A 52 -20.68 -4.47 -7.25
C ILE A 52 -19.33 -3.78 -7.01
N TYR A 53 -18.26 -4.17 -7.72
CA TYR A 53 -16.95 -3.49 -7.68
C TYR A 53 -17.01 -2.00 -8.09
N GLY A 54 -18.03 -1.60 -8.84
CA GLY A 54 -18.33 -0.20 -9.18
C GLY A 54 -19.10 0.57 -8.12
N SER A 55 -19.77 -0.14 -7.18
CA SER A 55 -20.43 0.44 -6.02
C SER A 55 -19.81 -0.14 -4.75
N VAL A 56 -18.51 -0.01 -4.59
CA VAL A 56 -17.89 -0.23 -3.27
C VAL A 56 -18.59 0.78 -2.36
N GLN A 57 -19.51 0.27 -1.53
CA GLN A 57 -20.05 1.02 -0.42
C GLN A 57 -18.85 1.63 0.27
N ARG A 58 -18.76 2.96 0.31
CA ARG A 58 -17.62 3.62 0.95
C ARG A 58 -17.52 3.02 2.33
N ASP A 59 -16.47 2.23 2.57
CA ASP A 59 -16.10 1.81 3.91
C ASP A 59 -15.60 3.07 4.62
N THR A 60 -16.56 3.97 4.86
CA THR A 60 -16.35 5.24 5.52
C THR A 60 -16.33 4.96 6.99
N GLY A 61 -15.23 5.24 7.63
CA GLY A 61 -15.19 5.21 9.08
C GLY A 61 -14.02 4.46 9.68
N PHE A 62 -14.05 4.42 10.99
CA PHE A 62 -13.02 3.83 11.83
C PHE A 62 -13.23 2.31 12.06
N THR A 63 -14.32 1.75 11.53
CA THR A 63 -14.74 0.37 11.77
C THR A 63 -15.02 -0.36 10.45
N PRO A 64 -13.98 -0.63 9.62
CA PRO A 64 -14.16 -1.39 8.38
C PRO A 64 -14.65 -2.81 8.69
N THR A 65 -15.60 -3.31 7.90
CA THR A 65 -16.20 -4.64 8.07
C THR A 65 -15.93 -5.58 6.90
N GLN A 66 -15.47 -5.04 5.77
CA GLN A 66 -15.22 -5.79 4.54
C GLN A 66 -13.87 -5.44 3.93
N GLY A 67 -13.35 -6.33 3.09
CA GLY A 67 -12.21 -6.11 2.24
C GLY A 67 -12.29 -6.98 0.99
N ILE A 68 -11.51 -6.65 -0.04
CA ILE A 68 -11.51 -7.36 -1.32
C ILE A 68 -10.28 -8.22 -1.52
N THR A 69 -9.19 -7.90 -0.82
CA THR A 69 -7.87 -8.50 -1.09
C THR A 69 -7.79 -9.97 -0.68
N ALA A 70 -8.56 -10.41 0.33
CA ALA A 70 -8.49 -11.80 0.79
C ALA A 70 -9.19 -12.82 -0.13
N GLY A 71 -10.13 -12.36 -0.98
CA GLY A 71 -10.94 -13.24 -1.83
C GLY A 71 -11.11 -12.77 -3.27
N LYS A 72 -10.42 -11.71 -3.70
CA LYS A 72 -10.66 -11.01 -4.98
C LYS A 72 -12.13 -10.60 -5.18
N ALA A 73 -12.90 -10.60 -4.10
CA ALA A 73 -14.31 -10.20 -4.01
C ALA A 73 -14.56 -9.58 -2.64
N PRO A 74 -15.60 -8.75 -2.49
CA PRO A 74 -16.01 -8.28 -1.17
C PRO A 74 -16.25 -9.46 -0.23
N MET A 75 -15.51 -9.49 0.88
CA MET A 75 -15.59 -10.52 1.90
C MET A 75 -15.65 -9.86 3.28
N ARG A 76 -16.55 -10.31 4.15
CA ARG A 76 -16.60 -9.80 5.52
C ARG A 76 -15.32 -10.17 6.26
N LEU A 77 -14.73 -9.20 6.96
CA LEU A 77 -13.52 -9.45 7.75
C LEU A 77 -13.76 -10.51 8.82
N LEU A 78 -14.98 -10.57 9.37
CA LEU A 78 -15.40 -11.57 10.37
C LEU A 78 -15.36 -13.01 9.83
N GLU A 79 -15.58 -13.20 8.51
CA GLU A 79 -15.60 -14.51 7.83
C GLU A 79 -14.27 -14.86 7.14
N THR A 80 -13.27 -13.98 7.23
CA THR A 80 -11.97 -14.16 6.60
C THR A 80 -11.00 -14.87 7.55
N PRO A 81 -10.47 -16.07 7.25
CA PRO A 81 -9.57 -16.79 8.14
C PRO A 81 -8.11 -16.29 8.05
N ARG A 82 -7.92 -14.97 8.03
CA ARG A 82 -6.61 -14.30 7.92
C ARG A 82 -6.65 -12.93 8.56
N SER A 83 -5.48 -12.47 9.02
CA SER A 83 -5.29 -11.08 9.43
C SER A 83 -5.31 -10.17 8.21
N MET A 84 -6.25 -9.25 8.20
CA MET A 84 -6.38 -8.21 7.18
C MET A 84 -6.73 -6.89 7.85
N SER A 85 -5.97 -5.84 7.52
CA SER A 85 -6.22 -4.47 7.97
C SER A 85 -6.69 -3.60 6.80
N VAL A 86 -7.59 -2.66 7.08
CA VAL A 86 -8.10 -1.71 6.10
C VAL A 86 -7.91 -0.29 6.64
N VAL A 87 -7.08 0.49 5.97
CA VAL A 87 -6.89 1.92 6.27
C VAL A 87 -7.82 2.71 5.37
N THR A 88 -8.90 3.19 5.93
CA THR A 88 -9.99 3.87 5.22
C THR A 88 -9.66 5.32 4.89
N ARG A 89 -10.41 5.92 3.98
CA ARG A 89 -10.27 7.35 3.63
C ARG A 89 -10.47 8.26 4.85
N GLU A 90 -11.47 7.98 5.71
CA GLU A 90 -11.73 8.82 6.89
C GLU A 90 -10.56 8.79 7.89
N VAL A 91 -9.92 7.64 8.10
CA VAL A 91 -8.71 7.53 8.93
C VAL A 91 -7.57 8.32 8.30
N MET A 92 -7.36 8.20 6.98
CA MET A 92 -6.30 8.93 6.27
C MET A 92 -6.51 10.45 6.34
N ASP A 93 -7.72 10.93 6.12
CA ASP A 93 -8.04 12.36 6.15
C ASP A 93 -7.93 12.96 7.56
N SER A 94 -8.43 12.24 8.58
CA SER A 94 -8.40 12.70 9.97
C SER A 94 -6.97 12.86 10.52
N ARG A 95 -6.02 12.07 10.00
CA ARG A 95 -4.61 12.08 10.38
C ARG A 95 -3.73 12.86 9.39
N GLN A 96 -4.32 13.47 8.37
CA GLN A 96 -3.61 14.14 7.28
C GLN A 96 -2.48 13.27 6.70
N ILE A 97 -2.84 12.03 6.34
CA ILE A 97 -1.93 11.06 5.72
C ILE A 97 -1.77 11.42 4.25
N THR A 98 -0.54 11.63 3.81
CA THR A 98 -0.21 12.08 2.44
C THR A 98 0.37 10.99 1.54
N ASN A 99 0.81 9.86 2.10
CA ASN A 99 1.45 8.79 1.35
C ASN A 99 1.24 7.41 1.99
N LEU A 100 1.58 6.35 1.24
CA LEU A 100 1.43 4.97 1.67
C LEU A 100 2.18 4.67 2.98
N GLN A 101 3.43 5.11 3.14
CA GLN A 101 4.20 4.82 4.35
C GLN A 101 3.52 5.37 5.61
N GLN A 102 2.96 6.59 5.55
CA GLN A 102 2.20 7.16 6.67
C GLN A 102 0.91 6.37 6.96
N ALA A 103 0.21 5.89 5.93
CA ALA A 103 -0.97 5.04 6.10
C ALA A 103 -0.60 3.74 6.83
N LEU A 104 0.48 3.10 6.40
CA LEU A 104 0.94 1.83 6.96
C LEU A 104 1.50 1.93 8.39
N GLN A 105 1.91 3.12 8.83
CA GLN A 105 2.27 3.35 10.25
C GLN A 105 1.10 3.14 11.22
N THR A 106 -0.13 3.11 10.72
CA THR A 106 -1.34 2.87 11.52
C THR A 106 -1.66 1.39 11.69
N VAL A 107 -1.01 0.51 10.92
CA VAL A 107 -1.32 -0.92 10.85
C VAL A 107 -0.38 -1.72 11.76
N PRO A 108 -0.91 -2.51 12.71
CA PRO A 108 -0.09 -3.35 13.56
C PRO A 108 0.66 -4.42 12.75
N GLY A 109 1.90 -4.72 13.16
CA GLY A 109 2.76 -5.69 12.46
C GLY A 109 3.39 -5.17 11.17
N VAL A 110 3.13 -3.90 10.79
CA VAL A 110 3.76 -3.23 9.65
C VAL A 110 4.74 -2.17 10.14
N SER A 111 5.97 -2.25 9.65
CA SER A 111 7.01 -1.27 9.93
C SER A 111 7.44 -0.65 8.59
N PRO A 112 7.13 0.61 8.32
CA PRO A 112 7.72 1.31 7.20
C PRO A 112 9.20 1.47 7.50
N VAL A 113 10.04 0.72 6.80
CA VAL A 113 11.48 0.77 7.00
C VAL A 113 12.03 1.91 6.16
N ASN A 114 12.43 2.95 6.83
CA ASN A 114 13.15 4.05 6.22
C ASN A 114 14.64 3.68 6.13
N PHE A 115 15.05 3.05 5.04
CA PHE A 115 16.48 2.82 4.76
C PHE A 115 17.26 4.11 4.47
N GLY A 116 16.93 5.23 5.11
CA GLY A 116 17.47 6.53 4.77
C GLY A 116 16.98 7.08 3.43
N ARG A 117 15.86 6.57 2.93
CA ARG A 117 15.35 6.87 1.59
C ARG A 117 13.88 7.29 1.64
N ARG A 118 13.60 8.47 2.23
CA ARG A 118 12.21 8.95 2.35
C ARG A 118 11.46 9.16 1.02
N GLY A 119 12.10 8.92 -0.11
CA GLY A 119 11.49 9.01 -1.45
C GLY A 119 10.85 7.71 -1.96
N PHE A 120 10.94 6.60 -1.22
CA PHE A 120 10.51 5.26 -1.64
C PHE A 120 9.50 4.67 -0.67
N ASP A 121 8.65 3.76 -1.13
CA ASP A 121 7.72 3.01 -0.30
C ASP A 121 8.37 1.70 0.19
N ASP A 122 9.38 1.83 1.06
CA ASP A 122 9.98 0.67 1.73
C ASP A 122 9.09 0.21 2.88
N ILE A 123 8.68 -1.07 2.90
CA ILE A 123 7.81 -1.63 3.93
C ILE A 123 8.27 -3.02 4.38
N ASN A 124 8.11 -3.29 5.68
CA ASN A 124 8.20 -4.63 6.26
C ASN A 124 6.86 -5.01 6.87
N ILE A 125 6.43 -6.24 6.65
CA ILE A 125 5.25 -6.83 7.28
C ILE A 125 5.71 -8.05 8.06
N ARG A 126 5.38 -8.14 9.35
CA ARG A 126 5.78 -9.23 10.25
C ARG A 126 7.30 -9.50 10.24
N GLY A 127 8.10 -8.44 10.12
CA GLY A 127 9.57 -8.52 10.10
C GLY A 127 10.20 -8.86 8.75
N PHE A 128 9.42 -9.19 7.72
CA PHE A 128 9.94 -9.46 6.37
C PHE A 128 9.68 -8.28 5.44
N ARG A 129 10.68 -7.95 4.62
CA ARG A 129 10.53 -6.95 3.57
C ARG A 129 9.38 -7.36 2.65
N SER A 130 8.50 -6.41 2.34
CA SER A 130 7.31 -6.60 1.50
C SER A 130 7.13 -5.49 0.46
N THR A 131 8.17 -4.73 0.18
CA THR A 131 8.17 -3.58 -0.75
C THR A 131 7.72 -3.97 -2.16
N GLU A 132 8.10 -5.14 -2.63
CA GLU A 132 7.76 -5.64 -3.98
C GLU A 132 6.38 -6.31 -4.04
N SER A 133 5.65 -6.33 -2.92
CA SER A 133 4.31 -6.89 -2.79
C SER A 133 3.24 -5.81 -2.65
N ILE A 134 3.43 -4.66 -3.32
CA ILE A 134 2.43 -3.60 -3.42
C ILE A 134 1.65 -3.80 -4.72
N LEU A 135 0.34 -3.85 -4.59
CA LEU A 135 -0.61 -3.99 -5.70
C LEU A 135 -1.43 -2.71 -5.84
N ILE A 136 -1.90 -2.42 -7.04
CA ILE A 136 -2.96 -1.45 -7.27
C ILE A 136 -4.14 -2.17 -7.91
N ASP A 137 -5.30 -2.08 -7.27
CA ASP A 137 -6.54 -2.76 -7.68
C ASP A 137 -6.35 -4.28 -7.92
N GLY A 138 -5.49 -4.91 -7.11
CA GLY A 138 -5.18 -6.33 -7.18
C GLY A 138 -4.19 -6.73 -8.26
N LEU A 139 -3.64 -5.81 -9.05
CA LEU A 139 -2.63 -6.04 -10.07
C LEU A 139 -1.24 -5.58 -9.61
N VAL A 140 -0.22 -6.35 -9.98
CA VAL A 140 1.18 -6.06 -9.63
C VAL A 140 1.65 -4.79 -10.34
N GLN A 141 2.43 -3.98 -9.62
CA GLN A 141 3.14 -2.82 -10.16
C GLN A 141 4.54 -3.17 -10.67
N SER A 142 5.19 -2.17 -11.28
CA SER A 142 6.62 -2.19 -11.56
C SER A 142 7.45 -2.48 -10.30
N PRO A 143 8.35 -3.46 -10.31
CA PRO A 143 9.24 -3.71 -9.18
C PRO A 143 10.31 -2.62 -9.00
N GLY A 144 10.48 -1.73 -9.97
CA GLY A 144 11.43 -0.62 -9.93
C GLY A 144 11.08 0.48 -8.94
N MET A 145 9.81 0.71 -8.72
CA MET A 145 9.15 1.67 -7.83
C MET A 145 10.02 2.80 -7.29
N TRP A 146 10.50 3.67 -8.22
CA TRP A 146 11.24 4.87 -7.82
C TRP A 146 10.30 6.04 -7.49
N THR A 147 9.00 5.79 -7.50
CA THR A 147 7.96 6.73 -7.10
C THR A 147 7.32 6.31 -5.78
N ARG A 148 6.76 7.26 -5.06
CA ARG A 148 6.02 7.06 -3.83
C ARG A 148 4.52 7.19 -4.11
N LEU A 149 3.71 6.27 -3.60
CA LEU A 149 2.26 6.34 -3.75
C LEU A 149 1.68 7.49 -2.90
N THR A 150 1.02 8.44 -3.57
CA THR A 150 0.23 9.45 -2.88
C THR A 150 -1.06 8.84 -2.34
N SER A 151 -1.41 9.13 -1.08
CA SER A 151 -2.68 8.65 -0.52
C SER A 151 -3.90 9.28 -1.21
N TYR A 152 -3.75 10.43 -1.86
CA TYR A 152 -4.84 11.13 -2.54
C TYR A 152 -5.44 10.34 -3.71
N ALA A 153 -4.64 9.48 -4.35
CA ALA A 153 -5.02 8.63 -5.48
C ALA A 153 -6.02 7.52 -5.08
N TYR A 154 -6.07 7.14 -3.81
CA TYR A 154 -6.69 5.88 -3.37
C TYR A 154 -7.84 6.12 -2.40
N GLU A 155 -8.84 5.26 -2.47
CA GLU A 155 -9.98 5.24 -1.54
C GLU A 155 -9.57 4.62 -0.20
N ARG A 156 -8.74 3.57 -0.23
CA ARG A 156 -8.23 2.88 0.96
C ARG A 156 -6.99 2.07 0.63
N PHE A 157 -6.29 1.66 1.68
CA PHE A 157 -5.24 0.64 1.60
C PHE A 157 -5.66 -0.60 2.38
N GLU A 158 -5.52 -1.76 1.76
CA GLU A 158 -5.78 -3.06 2.37
C GLU A 158 -4.45 -3.80 2.55
N VAL A 159 -4.20 -4.30 3.76
CA VAL A 159 -2.98 -5.04 4.10
C VAL A 159 -3.35 -6.48 4.44
N LEU A 160 -2.98 -7.42 3.59
CA LEU A 160 -3.12 -8.85 3.84
C LEU A 160 -1.80 -9.38 4.39
N LYS A 161 -1.81 -9.81 5.66
CA LYS A 161 -0.61 -10.15 6.40
C LYS A 161 -0.26 -11.64 6.26
N GLY A 162 1.04 -11.93 6.18
CA GLY A 162 1.58 -13.28 6.07
C GLY A 162 1.58 -13.87 4.67
N ALA A 163 1.88 -15.15 4.55
CA ALA A 163 2.02 -15.86 3.28
C ALA A 163 0.73 -15.79 2.43
N SER A 164 0.76 -15.14 1.27
CA SER A 164 -0.46 -14.75 0.53
C SER A 164 -0.37 -14.96 -0.99
N SER A 165 0.39 -15.96 -1.45
CA SER A 165 0.58 -16.20 -2.89
C SER A 165 -0.65 -16.76 -3.62
N ILE A 166 -1.63 -17.33 -2.93
CA ILE A 166 -2.78 -18.03 -3.52
C ILE A 166 -3.49 -17.22 -4.59
N LEU A 167 -3.76 -15.94 -4.36
CA LEU A 167 -4.50 -15.11 -5.31
C LEU A 167 -3.62 -14.15 -6.12
N TYR A 168 -2.35 -13.96 -5.70
CA TYR A 168 -1.49 -12.90 -6.24
C TYR A 168 -0.13 -13.39 -6.73
N GLY A 169 0.14 -14.71 -6.64
CA GLY A 169 1.36 -15.34 -7.15
C GLY A 169 2.60 -14.96 -6.37
N GLN A 170 3.58 -14.44 -7.05
CA GLN A 170 4.90 -14.10 -6.50
C GLN A 170 4.80 -12.96 -5.49
N VAL A 171 4.60 -13.31 -4.20
CA VAL A 171 4.44 -12.37 -3.08
C VAL A 171 5.45 -12.71 -2.00
N GLN A 172 6.03 -11.68 -1.41
CA GLN A 172 6.96 -11.83 -0.28
C GLN A 172 6.26 -12.42 0.95
N PRO A 173 6.95 -13.25 1.76
CA PRO A 173 6.33 -14.01 2.85
C PRO A 173 5.61 -13.16 3.90
N GLY A 174 6.07 -11.93 4.13
CA GLY A 174 5.47 -11.03 5.13
C GLY A 174 4.03 -10.65 4.84
N GLY A 175 3.64 -10.57 3.56
CA GLY A 175 2.31 -10.16 3.13
C GLY A 175 2.35 -9.18 1.97
N LEU A 176 1.20 -8.59 1.68
CA LEU A 176 1.03 -7.62 0.59
C LEU A 176 0.17 -6.42 1.02
N VAL A 177 0.32 -5.34 0.27
CA VAL A 177 -0.54 -4.15 0.35
C VAL A 177 -1.27 -3.98 -0.97
N ASN A 178 -2.58 -3.77 -0.91
CA ASN A 178 -3.39 -3.45 -2.08
C ASN A 178 -3.92 -2.02 -1.93
N ALA A 179 -3.52 -1.14 -2.84
CA ALA A 179 -4.04 0.21 -2.95
C ALA A 179 -5.30 0.18 -3.83
N VAL A 180 -6.45 0.54 -3.25
CA VAL A 180 -7.73 0.57 -3.96
C VAL A 180 -7.98 1.96 -4.50
N SER A 181 -8.00 2.09 -5.83
CA SER A 181 -8.12 3.37 -6.52
C SER A 181 -9.50 4.00 -6.34
N LYS A 182 -9.55 5.33 -6.35
CA LYS A 182 -10.79 6.10 -6.49
C LYS A 182 -11.40 5.81 -7.87
N ARG A 183 -12.73 5.57 -7.92
CA ARG A 183 -13.47 5.24 -9.14
C ARG A 183 -14.59 6.23 -9.40
N PRO A 184 -15.09 6.35 -10.65
CA PRO A 184 -16.26 7.14 -10.95
C PRO A 184 -17.49 6.71 -10.14
N GLU A 185 -18.28 7.67 -9.69
CA GLU A 185 -19.46 7.49 -8.85
C GLU A 185 -20.71 8.08 -9.55
N PRO A 186 -21.92 7.60 -9.20
CA PRO A 186 -23.17 8.10 -9.83
C PRO A 186 -23.61 9.46 -9.30
N VAL A 187 -22.77 10.17 -8.58
CA VAL A 187 -23.08 11.49 -7.97
C VAL A 187 -22.05 12.52 -8.38
N ARG A 188 -22.52 13.72 -8.68
CA ARG A 188 -21.62 14.85 -8.96
C ARG A 188 -20.85 15.25 -7.72
N ARG A 189 -19.54 15.49 -7.90
CA ARG A 189 -18.65 15.99 -6.86
C ARG A 189 -17.56 16.85 -7.48
N LEU A 190 -17.28 17.95 -6.81
CA LEU A 190 -16.15 18.82 -7.12
C LEU A 190 -15.43 19.13 -5.82
N ASP A 191 -14.34 18.44 -5.56
CA ASP A 191 -13.48 18.65 -4.40
C ASP A 191 -12.17 19.30 -4.85
N GLY A 192 -11.75 20.36 -4.16
CA GLY A 192 -10.45 21.00 -4.33
C GLY A 192 -9.74 21.15 -3.00
N GLY A 193 -8.42 21.13 -2.99
CA GLY A 193 -7.66 21.26 -1.75
C GLY A 193 -6.35 22.03 -1.92
N ILE A 194 -5.98 22.75 -0.88
CA ILE A 194 -4.67 23.40 -0.73
C ILE A 194 -4.13 23.03 0.66
N ASP A 195 -2.93 22.48 0.70
CA ASP A 195 -2.22 22.20 1.94
C ASP A 195 -0.92 23.00 1.97
N ILE A 196 -0.62 23.58 3.12
CA ILE A 196 0.67 24.22 3.42
C ILE A 196 1.24 23.65 4.72
N GLY A 197 2.55 23.54 4.82
CA GLY A 197 3.15 22.92 6.01
C GLY A 197 4.63 23.22 6.21
N SER A 198 5.19 22.53 7.20
CA SER A 198 6.62 22.57 7.51
C SER A 198 7.46 22.27 6.28
N PHE A 199 8.68 22.80 6.26
CA PHE A 199 9.65 22.60 5.18
C PHE A 199 9.14 23.11 3.83
N ASN A 200 8.53 24.30 3.80
CA ASN A 200 7.97 24.92 2.59
C ASN A 200 6.99 24.04 1.82
N SER A 201 6.42 23.02 2.48
CA SER A 201 5.52 22.07 1.83
C SER A 201 4.26 22.75 1.33
N ARG A 202 3.92 22.56 0.07
CA ARG A 202 2.72 23.07 -0.59
C ARG A 202 2.13 21.98 -1.46
N THR A 203 0.82 21.76 -1.34
CA THR A 203 0.11 20.80 -2.16
C THR A 203 -1.17 21.42 -2.67
N VAL A 204 -1.48 21.22 -3.94
CA VAL A 204 -2.77 21.54 -4.56
C VAL A 204 -3.36 20.25 -5.11
N SER A 205 -4.64 20.03 -4.85
CA SER A 205 -5.34 18.82 -5.27
C SER A 205 -6.74 19.13 -5.80
N ALA A 206 -7.22 18.26 -6.70
CA ALA A 206 -8.57 18.31 -7.26
C ALA A 206 -9.11 16.88 -7.46
N ASP A 207 -10.40 16.69 -7.17
CA ASP A 207 -11.13 15.43 -7.38
C ASP A 207 -12.51 15.79 -7.97
N ILE A 208 -12.66 15.61 -9.26
CA ILE A 208 -13.85 15.95 -10.03
C ILE A 208 -14.53 14.67 -10.45
N ASN A 209 -15.78 14.49 -10.08
CA ASN A 209 -16.62 13.37 -10.49
C ASN A 209 -17.90 13.88 -11.13
N GLU A 210 -18.11 13.57 -12.40
CA GLU A 210 -19.24 14.03 -13.18
C GLU A 210 -20.00 12.83 -13.79
N PRO A 211 -21.25 12.57 -13.37
CA PRO A 211 -22.13 11.63 -14.07
C PRO A 211 -22.45 12.15 -15.47
N LEU A 212 -22.19 11.35 -16.50
CA LEU A 212 -22.41 11.67 -17.91
C LEU A 212 -23.73 11.12 -18.45
N SER A 213 -24.38 10.22 -17.70
CA SER A 213 -25.69 9.65 -18.03
C SER A 213 -26.70 9.92 -16.93
N ALA A 214 -27.98 9.96 -17.29
CA ALA A 214 -29.07 10.24 -16.34
C ALA A 214 -29.16 9.21 -15.20
N ASN A 215 -28.75 7.97 -15.43
CA ASN A 215 -28.70 6.93 -14.41
C ASN A 215 -27.37 6.90 -13.59
N GLY A 216 -26.45 7.81 -13.90
CA GLY A 216 -25.14 7.93 -13.25
C GLY A 216 -24.17 6.77 -13.51
N ARG A 217 -24.52 5.78 -14.33
CA ARG A 217 -23.67 4.61 -14.58
C ARG A 217 -22.53 4.88 -15.57
N THR A 218 -22.69 5.85 -16.47
CA THR A 218 -21.59 6.44 -17.20
C THR A 218 -21.15 7.70 -16.47
N ALA A 219 -19.94 7.70 -15.95
CA ALA A 219 -19.40 8.81 -15.17
C ALA A 219 -17.89 8.96 -15.41
N LEU A 220 -17.43 10.20 -15.40
CA LEU A 220 -16.02 10.57 -15.48
C LEU A 220 -15.52 11.01 -14.11
N ARG A 221 -14.38 10.50 -13.66
CA ARG A 221 -13.68 11.04 -12.50
C ARG A 221 -12.26 11.43 -12.88
N ILE A 222 -11.84 12.61 -12.47
CA ILE A 222 -10.48 13.11 -12.65
C ILE A 222 -9.95 13.50 -11.29
N THR A 223 -8.87 12.85 -10.87
CA THR A 223 -8.13 13.22 -9.67
C THR A 223 -6.76 13.74 -10.05
N ALA A 224 -6.33 14.83 -9.45
CA ALA A 224 -5.05 15.48 -9.73
C ALA A 224 -4.43 16.03 -8.45
N GLN A 225 -3.11 16.00 -8.37
CA GLN A 225 -2.36 16.57 -7.27
C GLN A 225 -1.00 17.07 -7.75
N THR A 226 -0.57 18.21 -7.25
CA THR A 226 0.82 18.66 -7.35
C THR A 226 1.31 19.04 -5.97
N SER A 227 2.52 18.64 -5.64
CA SER A 227 3.18 18.98 -4.37
C SER A 227 4.62 19.40 -4.60
N ASP A 228 5.08 20.33 -3.76
CA ASP A 228 6.44 20.84 -3.70
C ASP A 228 6.81 21.04 -2.22
N GLY A 229 8.04 20.72 -1.84
CA GLY A 229 8.50 20.95 -0.48
C GLY A 229 9.93 20.46 -0.25
N ASP A 230 10.50 20.93 0.86
CA ASP A 230 11.82 20.51 1.33
C ASP A 230 11.71 19.33 2.32
N ASP A 231 12.83 18.81 2.76
CA ASP A 231 12.95 17.81 3.83
C ASP A 231 13.60 18.47 5.07
N ALA A 232 13.52 17.81 6.22
CA ALA A 232 14.29 18.22 7.41
C ALA A 232 15.81 18.12 7.19
N THR A 233 16.26 17.38 6.18
CA THR A 233 17.66 17.30 5.78
C THR A 233 17.99 18.46 4.84
N ASP A 234 19.01 19.22 5.17
CA ASP A 234 19.48 20.35 4.35
C ASP A 234 19.65 19.92 2.88
N GLN A 235 19.34 20.78 1.93
CA GLN A 235 19.47 20.55 0.47
C GLN A 235 18.57 19.45 -0.13
N VAL A 236 17.73 18.82 0.65
CA VAL A 236 16.81 17.76 0.17
C VAL A 236 15.45 18.37 -0.08
N TRP A 237 14.93 18.13 -1.28
CA TRP A 237 13.61 18.61 -1.72
C TRP A 237 12.91 17.56 -2.56
N ARG A 238 11.59 17.72 -2.76
CA ARG A 238 10.76 16.85 -3.58
C ARG A 238 9.66 17.64 -4.29
N LYS A 239 9.41 17.29 -5.57
CA LYS A 239 8.30 17.78 -6.38
C LYS A 239 7.59 16.60 -7.00
N ASP A 240 6.28 16.51 -6.80
CA ASP A 240 5.44 15.46 -7.37
C ASP A 240 4.30 16.08 -8.16
N ARG A 241 3.99 15.49 -9.31
CA ARG A 241 2.78 15.78 -10.10
C ARG A 241 2.08 14.47 -10.38
N TRP A 242 0.80 14.44 -10.20
CA TRP A 242 0.00 13.26 -10.42
C TRP A 242 -1.36 13.63 -11.01
N LEU A 243 -1.81 12.84 -12.01
CA LEU A 243 -3.09 13.00 -12.69
C LEU A 243 -3.65 11.61 -12.99
N SER A 244 -4.92 11.36 -12.68
CA SER A 244 -5.59 10.10 -12.99
C SER A 244 -7.04 10.33 -13.41
N PRO A 245 -7.33 10.35 -14.72
CA PRO A 245 -8.68 10.23 -15.24
C PRO A 245 -9.14 8.78 -15.25
N SER A 246 -10.42 8.57 -14.95
CA SER A 246 -11.12 7.28 -15.05
C SER A 246 -12.55 7.48 -15.56
N LEU A 247 -13.05 6.51 -16.36
CA LEU A 247 -14.34 6.56 -17.01
C LEU A 247 -15.07 5.25 -16.77
N SER A 248 -16.23 5.30 -16.10
CA SER A 248 -17.18 4.19 -16.09
C SER A 248 -18.09 4.28 -17.30
N ILE A 249 -18.40 3.13 -17.91
CA ILE A 249 -19.27 3.04 -19.08
C ILE A 249 -20.41 2.08 -18.78
N ASP A 250 -21.64 2.53 -18.97
CA ASP A 250 -22.84 1.68 -18.84
C ASP A 250 -22.99 0.79 -20.09
N LEU A 251 -22.70 -0.48 -19.91
CA LEU A 251 -22.93 -1.54 -20.92
C LEU A 251 -24.16 -2.39 -20.59
N GLY A 252 -25.13 -1.82 -19.87
CA GLY A 252 -26.33 -2.51 -19.41
C GLY A 252 -26.26 -2.92 -17.93
N ARG A 253 -27.33 -3.57 -17.43
CA ARG A 253 -27.47 -3.86 -15.98
C ARG A 253 -26.43 -4.86 -15.45
N ASP A 254 -25.92 -5.71 -16.31
CA ASP A 254 -25.10 -6.87 -15.93
C ASP A 254 -23.62 -6.69 -16.23
N THR A 255 -23.22 -5.54 -16.80
CA THR A 255 -21.83 -5.28 -17.20
C THR A 255 -21.35 -3.93 -16.67
N ASP A 256 -20.30 -3.95 -15.87
CA ASP A 256 -19.59 -2.77 -15.41
C ASP A 256 -18.20 -2.72 -16.06
N LEU A 257 -17.91 -1.64 -16.76
CA LEU A 257 -16.61 -1.39 -17.38
C LEU A 257 -16.06 -0.05 -16.88
N VAL A 258 -14.85 -0.07 -16.39
CA VAL A 258 -14.13 1.13 -15.98
C VAL A 258 -12.77 1.18 -16.67
N PHE A 259 -12.56 2.19 -17.48
CA PHE A 259 -11.24 2.57 -17.99
C PHE A 259 -10.56 3.50 -16.98
N PHE A 260 -9.26 3.34 -16.82
CA PHE A 260 -8.45 4.20 -15.97
C PHE A 260 -7.09 4.46 -16.62
N SER A 261 -6.54 5.62 -16.30
CA SER A 261 -5.16 5.94 -16.63
C SER A 261 -4.55 6.79 -15.52
N SER A 262 -3.24 6.84 -15.46
CA SER A 262 -2.55 7.78 -14.58
C SER A 262 -1.22 8.22 -15.20
N TYR A 263 -0.82 9.43 -14.85
CA TYR A 263 0.48 10.01 -15.12
C TYR A 263 1.05 10.53 -13.81
N SER A 264 2.28 10.18 -13.51
CA SER A 264 3.03 10.79 -12.42
C SER A 264 4.42 11.22 -12.89
N HIS A 265 4.87 12.35 -12.37
CA HIS A 265 6.23 12.86 -12.55
C HIS A 265 6.76 13.30 -11.19
N SER A 266 7.86 12.69 -10.77
CA SER A 266 8.48 12.91 -9.48
C SER A 266 9.94 13.33 -9.65
N GLN A 267 10.31 14.44 -9.01
CA GLN A 267 11.68 14.93 -8.97
C GLN A 267 12.09 15.13 -7.51
N TRP A 268 13.23 14.58 -7.10
CA TRP A 268 13.69 14.74 -5.72
C TRP A 268 15.19 14.50 -5.54
N ILE A 269 15.75 15.10 -4.50
CA ILE A 269 17.07 14.72 -3.98
C ILE A 269 16.88 13.66 -2.89
N ARG A 270 17.58 12.53 -3.02
CA ARG A 270 17.50 11.43 -2.09
C ARG A 270 18.17 11.78 -0.76
N GLN A 271 17.41 11.72 0.33
CA GLN A 271 17.94 11.76 1.68
C GLN A 271 18.73 10.47 1.94
N GLN A 272 20.00 10.60 2.33
CA GLN A 272 20.94 9.47 2.44
C GLN A 272 21.09 8.93 3.86
N GLY A 273 20.50 9.59 4.86
CA GLY A 273 20.84 9.36 6.26
C GLY A 273 22.18 10.04 6.63
N THR A 274 22.69 9.72 7.79
CA THR A 274 23.93 10.25 8.30
C THR A 274 24.75 9.15 8.98
N THR A 275 26.01 9.44 9.33
CA THR A 275 26.85 8.51 10.11
C THR A 275 26.26 8.27 11.50
N PRO A 276 26.36 7.05 12.06
CA PRO A 276 26.00 6.81 13.46
C PRO A 276 26.91 7.54 14.45
N TYR A 277 28.16 7.82 14.09
CA TYR A 277 29.11 8.49 14.97
C TYR A 277 28.94 10.02 14.98
N GLY A 278 28.66 10.57 16.15
CA GLY A 278 28.29 11.98 16.33
C GLY A 278 26.80 12.25 16.29
N THR A 279 25.99 11.22 16.00
CA THR A 279 24.51 11.31 16.04
C THR A 279 23.91 10.32 17.03
N LEU A 280 24.14 9.02 16.84
CA LEU A 280 23.69 7.93 17.71
C LEU A 280 24.78 7.49 18.68
N LEU A 281 26.02 7.43 18.22
CA LEU A 281 27.20 7.02 18.95
C LEU A 281 28.13 8.22 19.16
N PRO A 282 28.98 8.22 20.24
CA PRO A 282 29.94 9.26 20.47
C PRO A 282 30.92 9.44 19.30
N ASN A 283 31.36 10.68 19.09
CA ASN A 283 32.41 11.04 18.16
C ASN A 283 33.39 12.00 18.85
N PRO A 284 34.73 11.73 18.86
CA PRO A 284 35.68 12.58 19.50
C PRO A 284 35.76 13.99 18.94
N ASN A 285 35.29 14.22 17.71
CA ASN A 285 35.26 15.54 17.06
C ASN A 285 33.99 16.34 17.39
N GLY A 286 33.06 15.79 18.17
CA GLY A 286 31.81 16.46 18.58
C GLY A 286 30.54 15.86 17.94
N THR A 287 29.46 16.65 17.91
CA THR A 287 28.14 16.24 17.42
C THR A 287 27.99 16.58 15.94
N VAL A 288 27.51 15.65 15.15
CA VAL A 288 27.10 15.86 13.75
C VAL A 288 25.65 16.32 13.70
N ARG A 289 25.36 17.39 12.97
CA ARG A 289 23.99 17.93 12.85
C ARG A 289 23.06 16.87 12.23
N ARG A 290 21.91 16.65 12.80
CA ARG A 290 20.89 15.68 12.30
C ARG A 290 20.32 16.07 10.96
N THR A 291 20.30 17.37 10.65
CA THR A 291 19.83 17.92 9.36
C THR A 291 20.88 17.88 8.28
N MET A 292 22.12 17.51 8.59
CA MET A 292 23.23 17.54 7.66
C MET A 292 22.96 16.63 6.44
N PHE A 293 23.06 17.21 5.24
CA PHE A 293 23.07 16.44 4.01
C PHE A 293 24.45 15.82 3.79
N THR A 294 24.49 14.52 3.64
CA THR A 294 25.75 13.76 3.46
C THR A 294 26.02 13.42 1.99
N GLY A 295 25.10 13.77 1.10
CA GLY A 295 25.22 13.67 -0.33
C GLY A 295 26.02 14.84 -0.93
N ASP A 296 25.70 15.16 -2.17
CA ASP A 296 26.17 16.36 -2.87
C ASP A 296 25.05 16.92 -3.75
N PRO A 297 24.56 18.14 -3.52
CA PRO A 297 23.41 18.69 -4.26
C PRO A 297 23.74 18.93 -5.74
N SER A 298 25.03 19.14 -6.10
CA SER A 298 25.45 19.32 -7.49
C SER A 298 25.47 18.02 -8.31
N PHE A 299 25.41 16.86 -7.64
CA PHE A 299 25.43 15.56 -8.34
C PHE A 299 24.05 15.22 -8.95
N GLY A 300 23.01 16.00 -8.66
CA GLY A 300 21.64 15.80 -9.13
C GLY A 300 20.82 14.94 -8.17
N GLY A 301 19.67 14.50 -8.65
CA GLY A 301 18.68 13.72 -7.89
C GLY A 301 18.01 12.70 -8.78
N TYR A 302 16.78 12.40 -8.42
CA TYR A 302 15.88 11.54 -9.20
C TYR A 302 14.95 12.39 -10.04
N ASP A 303 14.69 11.94 -11.26
CA ASP A 303 13.70 12.47 -12.19
C ASP A 303 13.03 11.27 -12.85
N VAL A 304 11.75 11.00 -12.49
CA VAL A 304 11.05 9.75 -12.82
C VAL A 304 9.64 10.06 -13.29
N GLU A 305 9.29 9.51 -14.45
CA GLU A 305 7.93 9.49 -14.99
C GLU A 305 7.34 8.09 -14.91
N GLN A 306 6.05 8.01 -14.58
CA GLN A 306 5.28 6.78 -14.65
C GLN A 306 3.96 7.05 -15.37
N LYS A 307 3.60 6.16 -16.29
CA LYS A 307 2.36 6.19 -17.07
C LYS A 307 1.64 4.86 -16.91
N THR A 308 0.34 4.93 -16.69
CA THR A 308 -0.49 3.74 -16.56
C THR A 308 -1.74 3.89 -17.41
N ILE A 309 -2.16 2.81 -18.05
CA ILE A 309 -3.47 2.69 -18.71
C ILE A 309 -4.03 1.29 -18.47
N GLY A 310 -5.32 1.20 -18.30
CA GLY A 310 -5.95 -0.09 -18.11
C GLY A 310 -7.47 -0.03 -18.05
N TYR A 311 -8.05 -1.19 -17.82
CA TYR A 311 -9.47 -1.31 -17.56
C TYR A 311 -9.78 -2.41 -16.54
N SER A 312 -10.94 -2.31 -15.93
CA SER A 312 -11.57 -3.39 -15.18
C SER A 312 -12.97 -3.63 -15.71
N LEU A 313 -13.27 -4.89 -16.01
CA LEU A 313 -14.55 -5.38 -16.49
C LEU A 313 -15.14 -6.34 -15.46
N GLU A 314 -16.42 -6.18 -15.15
CA GLU A 314 -17.21 -7.20 -14.45
C GLU A 314 -18.47 -7.46 -15.24
N HIS A 315 -18.73 -8.74 -15.60
CA HIS A 315 -19.95 -9.17 -16.26
C HIS A 315 -20.65 -10.25 -15.43
N ARG A 316 -21.91 -10.04 -15.13
CA ARG A 316 -22.78 -10.96 -14.38
C ARG A 316 -23.67 -11.71 -15.38
N PHE A 317 -23.31 -12.95 -15.68
CA PHE A 317 -24.14 -13.82 -16.54
C PHE A 317 -25.49 -14.13 -15.88
N ASN A 318 -25.48 -14.28 -14.56
CA ASN A 318 -26.64 -14.49 -13.71
C ASN A 318 -26.25 -14.24 -12.23
N PRO A 319 -27.18 -14.31 -11.24
CA PRO A 319 -26.84 -14.09 -9.83
C PRO A 319 -25.81 -15.05 -9.24
N ALA A 320 -25.58 -16.21 -9.91
CA ALA A 320 -24.66 -17.24 -9.44
C ALA A 320 -23.31 -17.24 -10.18
N LEU A 321 -23.19 -16.57 -11.34
CA LEU A 321 -21.98 -16.62 -12.17
C LEU A 321 -21.59 -15.21 -12.65
N SER A 322 -20.37 -14.79 -12.35
CA SER A 322 -19.79 -13.57 -12.87
C SER A 322 -18.35 -13.77 -13.36
N LEU A 323 -17.98 -12.98 -14.38
CA LEU A 323 -16.63 -12.85 -14.90
C LEU A 323 -16.04 -11.53 -14.46
N ARG A 324 -14.79 -11.54 -14.05
CA ARG A 324 -13.99 -10.34 -13.82
C ARG A 324 -12.72 -10.39 -14.64
N GLN A 325 -12.35 -9.25 -15.19
CA GLN A 325 -11.08 -9.06 -15.88
C GLN A 325 -10.50 -7.69 -15.54
N GLY A 326 -9.24 -7.69 -15.12
CA GLY A 326 -8.42 -6.51 -15.00
C GLY A 326 -7.25 -6.57 -15.96
N VAL A 327 -6.97 -5.46 -16.63
CA VAL A 327 -5.78 -5.30 -17.47
C VAL A 327 -5.13 -3.97 -17.12
N ARG A 328 -3.81 -3.98 -16.96
CA ARG A 328 -3.00 -2.80 -16.67
C ARG A 328 -1.69 -2.86 -17.44
N TYR A 329 -1.43 -1.83 -18.20
CA TYR A 329 -0.11 -1.53 -18.76
C TYR A 329 0.49 -0.36 -18.02
N GLU A 330 1.74 -0.49 -17.62
CA GLU A 330 2.49 0.53 -16.91
C GLU A 330 3.87 0.68 -17.53
N GLU A 331 4.31 1.92 -17.66
CA GLU A 331 5.63 2.31 -18.09
C GLU A 331 6.23 3.25 -17.04
N GLU A 332 7.45 2.97 -16.58
CA GLU A 332 8.22 3.79 -15.66
C GLU A 332 9.59 4.04 -16.27
N SER A 333 9.97 5.31 -16.40
CA SER A 333 11.26 5.70 -16.93
C SER A 333 11.86 6.84 -16.13
N GLY A 334 13.20 6.87 -16.02
CA GLY A 334 13.83 7.97 -15.31
C GLY A 334 15.30 7.81 -15.05
N THR A 335 15.85 8.82 -14.42
CA THR A 335 17.24 8.86 -13.94
C THR A 335 17.28 9.03 -12.43
N GLY A 336 18.31 8.45 -11.80
CA GLY A 336 18.51 8.58 -10.35
C GLY A 336 20.00 8.74 -10.05
N ASN A 337 20.38 9.93 -9.62
CA ASN A 337 21.74 10.25 -9.23
C ASN A 337 21.79 10.43 -7.72
N PHE A 338 22.71 9.75 -7.07
CA PHE A 338 22.87 9.86 -5.62
C PHE A 338 24.29 9.60 -5.16
N VAL A 339 24.60 10.14 -3.99
CA VAL A 339 25.85 9.88 -3.27
C VAL A 339 25.54 9.07 -2.03
N ALA A 340 26.18 7.92 -1.86
CA ALA A 340 25.99 7.04 -0.71
C ALA A 340 27.20 7.11 0.24
N LEU A 341 26.89 7.00 1.56
CA LEU A 341 27.94 6.92 2.57
C LEU A 341 28.61 5.54 2.53
N GLN A 342 29.92 5.56 2.67
CA GLN A 342 30.79 4.40 2.87
C GLN A 342 31.33 4.38 4.30
N ALA A 343 32.39 3.67 4.58
CA ALA A 343 33.02 3.65 5.90
C ALA A 343 33.53 5.05 6.31
N LEU A 344 33.25 5.43 7.54
CA LEU A 344 33.86 6.61 8.16
C LEU A 344 35.35 6.36 8.38
N GLN A 345 36.20 7.34 8.06
CA GLN A 345 37.65 7.21 8.26
C GLN A 345 38.02 7.13 9.75
N ALA A 346 39.21 6.62 10.06
CA ALA A 346 39.68 6.40 11.42
C ALA A 346 39.69 7.70 12.28
N ASN A 347 39.90 8.85 11.67
CA ASN A 347 39.83 10.17 12.32
C ASN A 347 38.42 10.58 12.75
N ARG A 348 37.39 9.79 12.38
CA ARG A 348 35.96 10.03 12.65
C ARG A 348 35.46 11.41 12.23
N ARG A 349 36.17 12.06 11.28
CA ARG A 349 35.85 13.36 10.73
C ARG A 349 35.50 13.29 9.24
N LEU A 350 36.30 12.54 8.46
CA LEU A 350 36.12 12.41 7.02
C LEU A 350 35.25 11.20 6.69
N GLN A 351 34.10 11.46 6.08
CA GLN A 351 33.14 10.45 5.62
C GLN A 351 33.44 10.06 4.18
N ASN A 352 33.90 8.82 3.96
CA ASN A 352 34.01 8.28 2.61
C ASN A 352 32.66 8.18 1.94
N ARG A 353 32.60 8.48 0.64
CA ARG A 353 31.39 8.48 -0.16
C ARG A 353 31.61 7.75 -1.48
N SER A 354 30.56 7.24 -2.07
CA SER A 354 30.50 6.79 -3.46
C SER A 354 29.34 7.47 -4.17
N ALA A 355 29.50 7.77 -5.44
CA ALA A 355 28.45 8.38 -6.24
C ALA A 355 27.93 7.39 -7.28
N THR A 356 26.65 7.41 -7.58
CA THR A 356 26.03 6.53 -8.57
C THR A 356 25.13 7.33 -9.48
N ARG A 357 25.33 7.20 -10.79
CA ARG A 357 24.38 7.60 -11.82
C ARG A 357 23.67 6.37 -12.34
N GLN A 358 22.36 6.40 -12.35
CA GLN A 358 21.57 5.28 -12.83
C GLN A 358 20.38 5.75 -13.67
N TYR A 359 19.91 4.88 -14.55
CA TYR A 359 18.66 5.07 -15.28
C TYR A 359 17.82 3.81 -15.19
N LEU A 360 16.53 4.00 -15.27
CA LEU A 360 15.52 2.98 -15.30
C LEU A 360 14.61 3.22 -16.52
N ASP A 361 14.31 2.15 -17.21
CA ASP A 361 13.27 2.08 -18.21
C ASP A 361 12.61 0.72 -18.03
N TYR A 362 11.36 0.73 -17.61
CA TYR A 362 10.61 -0.45 -17.22
C TYR A 362 9.21 -0.39 -17.81
N ASP A 363 8.74 -1.48 -18.40
CA ASP A 363 7.34 -1.65 -18.79
C ASP A 363 6.77 -2.98 -18.29
N ILE A 364 5.51 -2.99 -17.93
CA ILE A 364 4.78 -4.19 -17.53
C ILE A 364 3.35 -4.18 -18.06
N LEU A 365 2.97 -5.30 -18.67
CA LEU A 365 1.57 -5.65 -18.91
C LEU A 365 1.16 -6.72 -17.90
N ALA A 366 0.14 -6.44 -17.11
CA ALA A 366 -0.44 -7.37 -16.15
C ALA A 366 -1.94 -7.56 -16.45
N THR A 367 -2.41 -8.78 -16.34
CA THR A 367 -3.83 -9.13 -16.49
C THR A 367 -4.24 -10.16 -15.45
N ASP A 368 -5.47 -10.08 -15.00
CA ASP A 368 -6.13 -11.09 -14.16
C ASP A 368 -7.54 -11.31 -14.68
N THR A 369 -7.89 -12.56 -14.98
CA THR A 369 -9.22 -12.95 -15.42
C THR A 369 -9.74 -14.03 -14.50
N SER A 370 -10.89 -13.82 -13.87
CA SER A 370 -11.48 -14.78 -12.95
C SER A 370 -12.98 -14.96 -13.14
N LEU A 371 -13.42 -16.18 -12.96
CA LEU A 371 -14.83 -16.56 -12.85
C LEU A 371 -15.16 -16.78 -11.38
N MET A 372 -16.23 -16.17 -10.92
CA MET A 372 -16.82 -16.40 -9.62
C MET A 372 -18.14 -17.14 -9.79
N ALA A 373 -18.25 -18.29 -9.17
CA ALA A 373 -19.47 -19.12 -9.18
C ALA A 373 -19.99 -19.31 -7.76
N LYS A 374 -21.29 -19.13 -7.56
CA LYS A 374 -22.03 -19.51 -6.34
C LYS A 374 -22.77 -20.81 -6.61
N ALA A 375 -22.60 -21.79 -5.76
CA ALA A 375 -23.22 -23.10 -5.89
C ALA A 375 -23.67 -23.59 -4.49
N GLN A 376 -24.51 -24.61 -4.48
CA GLN A 376 -24.92 -25.28 -3.24
C GLN A 376 -24.80 -26.79 -3.41
N THR A 377 -24.14 -27.45 -2.46
CA THR A 377 -24.02 -28.92 -2.42
C THR A 377 -24.56 -29.40 -1.08
N GLY A 378 -25.80 -29.87 -1.09
CA GLY A 378 -26.52 -30.19 0.14
C GLY A 378 -26.58 -29.00 1.09
N PRO A 379 -26.11 -29.11 2.34
CA PRO A 379 -26.13 -28.01 3.32
C PRO A 379 -24.97 -26.98 3.13
N VAL A 380 -24.07 -27.18 2.17
CA VAL A 380 -22.89 -26.35 1.96
C VAL A 380 -23.12 -25.34 0.85
N ALA A 381 -22.99 -24.04 1.17
CA ALA A 381 -22.99 -22.97 0.19
C ALA A 381 -21.54 -22.67 -0.23
N HIS A 382 -21.26 -22.70 -1.52
CA HIS A 382 -19.95 -22.47 -2.12
C HIS A 382 -19.89 -21.10 -2.80
N GLN A 383 -18.77 -20.41 -2.65
CA GLN A 383 -18.35 -19.30 -3.51
C GLN A 383 -16.96 -19.63 -4.07
N VAL A 384 -16.96 -20.13 -5.30
CA VAL A 384 -15.74 -20.57 -5.97
C VAL A 384 -15.22 -19.44 -6.86
N VAL A 385 -13.93 -19.16 -6.77
CA VAL A 385 -13.21 -18.27 -7.67
C VAL A 385 -12.15 -19.09 -8.40
N VAL A 386 -12.22 -19.13 -9.74
CA VAL A 386 -11.20 -19.75 -10.60
C VAL A 386 -10.64 -18.65 -11.48
N GLY A 387 -9.33 -18.51 -11.55
CA GLY A 387 -8.74 -17.45 -12.35
C GLY A 387 -7.37 -17.77 -12.91
N LEU A 388 -7.05 -17.02 -13.94
CA LEU A 388 -5.77 -16.98 -14.63
C LEU A 388 -5.24 -15.56 -14.56
N ASP A 389 -4.04 -15.38 -14.02
CA ASP A 389 -3.30 -14.14 -14.16
C ASP A 389 -2.04 -14.33 -15.00
N ALA A 390 -1.64 -13.29 -15.69
CA ALA A 390 -0.42 -13.26 -16.46
C ALA A 390 0.21 -11.88 -16.41
N ARG A 391 1.55 -11.85 -16.45
CA ARG A 391 2.30 -10.60 -16.60
C ARG A 391 3.53 -10.78 -17.45
N ARG A 392 3.87 -9.73 -18.18
CA ARG A 392 5.13 -9.63 -18.90
C ARG A 392 5.73 -8.25 -18.65
N GLY A 393 6.94 -8.24 -18.13
CA GLY A 393 7.68 -7.01 -17.86
C GLY A 393 9.04 -7.03 -18.54
N HIS A 394 9.48 -5.85 -18.96
CA HIS A 394 10.82 -5.61 -19.46
C HIS A 394 11.50 -4.58 -18.57
N SER A 395 12.72 -4.83 -18.18
CA SER A 395 13.55 -3.91 -17.40
C SER A 395 14.84 -3.61 -18.15
N ARG A 396 15.13 -2.33 -18.31
CA ARG A 396 16.38 -1.82 -18.86
C ARG A 396 16.99 -0.86 -17.84
N GLN A 397 17.66 -1.44 -16.85
CA GLN A 397 18.31 -0.68 -15.78
C GLN A 397 19.82 -0.70 -15.97
N GLY A 398 20.44 0.48 -15.89
CA GLY A 398 21.88 0.64 -15.99
C GLY A 398 22.43 1.62 -14.97
N SER A 399 23.70 1.46 -14.58
CA SER A 399 24.35 2.36 -13.64
C SER A 399 25.83 2.58 -13.95
N ARG A 400 26.34 3.74 -13.49
CA ARG A 400 27.77 4.07 -13.42
C ARG A 400 28.15 4.30 -11.98
N SER A 401 29.14 3.56 -11.49
CA SER A 401 29.76 3.83 -10.20
C SER A 401 30.83 4.90 -10.37
N CYS A 402 30.65 6.02 -9.70
CA CYS A 402 31.51 7.19 -9.77
C CYS A 402 32.29 7.34 -8.46
N THR A 403 33.46 7.95 -8.53
CA THR A 403 34.23 8.35 -7.35
C THR A 403 33.94 9.81 -6.99
N ILE A 404 33.87 10.09 -5.70
CA ILE A 404 33.66 11.43 -5.15
C ILE A 404 34.54 11.60 -3.91
N ALA A 405 35.00 12.80 -3.65
CA ALA A 405 35.83 13.09 -2.49
C ALA A 405 35.09 12.82 -1.17
N PRO A 406 35.80 12.41 -0.11
CA PRO A 406 35.24 12.35 1.24
C PRO A 406 34.64 13.69 1.67
N LEU A 407 33.64 13.65 2.54
CA LEU A 407 32.99 14.82 3.15
C LEU A 407 33.51 15.04 4.56
N ASP A 408 33.95 16.26 4.88
CA ASP A 408 34.20 16.65 6.26
C ASP A 408 32.86 16.88 6.99
N LEU A 409 32.56 16.06 8.00
CA LEU A 409 31.30 16.11 8.73
C LEU A 409 31.14 17.37 9.58
N PHE A 410 32.23 18.10 9.90
CA PHE A 410 32.22 19.28 10.75
C PHE A 410 32.45 20.57 9.96
N ASN A 411 32.90 20.46 8.68
CA ASN A 411 33.03 21.58 7.75
C ASN A 411 32.69 21.14 6.33
N PRO A 412 31.40 20.80 6.05
CA PRO A 412 31.02 20.21 4.79
C PRO A 412 31.21 21.17 3.61
N GLN A 413 31.92 20.70 2.60
CA GLN A 413 32.09 21.39 1.31
C GLN A 413 31.33 20.60 0.24
N TYR A 414 30.43 21.26 -0.45
CA TYR A 414 29.62 20.70 -1.53
C TYR A 414 30.08 21.22 -2.89
N GLY A 415 29.54 20.62 -3.96
CA GLY A 415 29.88 21.02 -5.34
C GLY A 415 31.17 20.42 -5.87
N VAL A 416 31.71 19.42 -5.17
CA VAL A 416 32.89 18.70 -5.65
C VAL A 416 32.51 17.76 -6.79
N PRO A 417 33.13 17.91 -8.00
CA PRO A 417 32.80 17.05 -9.13
C PRO A 417 33.05 15.57 -8.84
N ALA A 418 32.07 14.73 -9.13
CA ALA A 418 32.26 13.28 -9.12
C ALA A 418 32.85 12.81 -10.45
N ALA A 419 33.89 11.99 -10.39
CA ALA A 419 34.47 11.37 -11.56
C ALA A 419 33.72 10.11 -11.94
N CYS A 420 32.98 10.15 -13.05
CA CYS A 420 32.19 9.04 -13.57
C CYS A 420 32.89 8.43 -14.82
N PRO A 421 33.07 7.10 -14.88
CA PRO A 421 33.56 6.43 -16.06
C PRO A 421 32.58 6.59 -17.23
N ALA A 422 33.12 6.57 -18.46
CA ALA A 422 32.29 6.61 -19.66
C ALA A 422 31.41 5.35 -19.78
N ASN A 423 31.97 4.20 -19.41
CA ASN A 423 31.28 2.90 -19.49
C ASN A 423 30.34 2.67 -18.32
N LEU A 424 29.29 1.88 -18.56
CA LEU A 424 28.41 1.43 -17.51
C LEU A 424 29.11 0.42 -16.60
N SER A 425 28.90 0.53 -15.30
CA SER A 425 29.34 -0.44 -14.29
C SER A 425 28.38 -1.64 -14.17
N SER A 426 27.11 -1.41 -14.52
CA SER A 426 26.07 -2.42 -14.57
C SER A 426 25.06 -2.10 -15.67
N PHE A 427 24.72 -3.08 -16.49
CA PHE A 427 23.62 -3.03 -17.45
C PHE A 427 23.14 -4.43 -17.78
N ALA A 428 22.03 -4.82 -17.18
CA ALA A 428 21.46 -6.16 -17.29
C ALA A 428 19.97 -6.11 -17.68
N PRO A 429 19.63 -5.79 -18.96
CA PRO A 429 18.26 -5.87 -19.44
C PRO A 429 17.65 -7.23 -19.14
N SER A 430 16.42 -7.22 -18.66
CA SER A 430 15.70 -8.47 -18.36
C SER A 430 14.28 -8.46 -18.93
N THR A 431 13.76 -9.66 -19.17
CA THR A 431 12.38 -9.90 -19.53
C THR A 431 11.84 -10.99 -18.60
N LEU A 432 10.81 -10.64 -17.83
CA LEU A 432 10.09 -11.57 -16.96
C LEU A 432 8.70 -11.86 -17.56
N THR A 433 8.35 -13.13 -17.70
CA THR A 433 6.99 -13.57 -18.04
C THR A 433 6.52 -14.52 -16.95
N VAL A 434 5.31 -14.28 -16.43
CA VAL A 434 4.68 -15.12 -15.40
C VAL A 434 3.26 -15.44 -15.84
N ALA A 435 2.81 -16.67 -15.59
CA ALA A 435 1.42 -17.08 -15.69
C ALA A 435 1.05 -17.95 -14.50
N GLY A 436 -0.10 -17.70 -13.90
CA GLY A 436 -0.59 -18.40 -12.72
C GLY A 436 -2.06 -18.80 -12.86
N LEU A 437 -2.36 -20.06 -12.58
CA LEU A 437 -3.72 -20.58 -12.46
C LEU A 437 -4.05 -20.78 -11.00
N TYR A 438 -5.20 -20.30 -10.55
CA TYR A 438 -5.61 -20.39 -9.16
C TYR A 438 -7.09 -20.76 -9.02
N VAL A 439 -7.40 -21.44 -7.92
CA VAL A 439 -8.77 -21.73 -7.47
C VAL A 439 -8.87 -21.46 -5.98
N GLN A 440 -9.96 -20.85 -5.56
CA GLN A 440 -10.30 -20.67 -4.15
C GLN A 440 -11.80 -20.95 -3.97
N ASP A 441 -12.15 -21.71 -2.94
CA ASP A 441 -13.53 -21.97 -2.55
C ASP A 441 -13.78 -21.51 -1.11
N GLN A 442 -14.75 -20.62 -0.95
CA GLN A 442 -15.33 -20.28 0.36
C GLN A 442 -16.60 -21.09 0.56
N MET A 443 -16.54 -21.98 1.52
CA MET A 443 -17.64 -22.89 1.88
C MET A 443 -18.28 -22.44 3.18
N LYS A 444 -19.60 -22.18 3.16
CA LYS A 444 -20.40 -21.90 4.36
C LYS A 444 -21.29 -23.07 4.67
N PHE A 445 -21.22 -23.60 5.90
CA PHE A 445 -21.97 -24.78 6.31
C PHE A 445 -22.31 -24.77 7.80
N GLY A 446 -23.31 -25.57 8.15
CA GLY A 446 -23.77 -25.71 9.54
C GLY A 446 -24.14 -24.37 10.20
N GLN A 447 -23.95 -24.29 11.48
CA GLN A 447 -24.27 -23.08 12.27
C GLN A 447 -23.00 -22.22 12.40
N GLY A 448 -22.74 -21.31 11.41
CA GLY A 448 -21.68 -20.30 11.47
C GLY A 448 -20.27 -20.82 11.18
N TRP A 449 -20.11 -21.91 10.43
CA TRP A 449 -18.82 -22.36 9.92
C TRP A 449 -18.53 -21.79 8.53
N THR A 450 -17.33 -21.33 8.32
CA THR A 450 -16.81 -20.93 7.00
C THR A 450 -15.44 -21.56 6.80
N ALA A 451 -15.25 -22.37 5.75
CA ALA A 451 -13.96 -22.86 5.32
C ALA A 451 -13.50 -22.11 4.06
N LEU A 452 -12.21 -21.86 3.94
CA LEU A 452 -11.58 -21.26 2.77
C LEU A 452 -10.42 -22.14 2.34
N LEU A 453 -10.53 -22.73 1.15
CA LEU A 453 -9.48 -23.57 0.55
C LEU A 453 -8.97 -22.91 -0.72
N GLY A 454 -7.67 -22.95 -0.93
CA GLY A 454 -7.06 -22.39 -2.13
C GLY A 454 -5.89 -23.22 -2.64
N LEU A 455 -5.76 -23.27 -3.96
CA LEU A 455 -4.63 -23.88 -4.66
C LEU A 455 -4.22 -23.00 -5.84
N ARG A 456 -2.92 -22.84 -6.04
CA ARG A 456 -2.35 -22.07 -7.14
C ARG A 456 -1.12 -22.74 -7.71
N SER A 457 -0.96 -22.71 -9.03
CA SER A 457 0.25 -23.12 -9.74
C SER A 457 0.74 -22.00 -10.64
N ASP A 458 2.02 -21.67 -10.52
CA ASP A 458 2.71 -20.63 -11.29
C ASP A 458 3.82 -21.17 -12.13
N HIS A 459 4.00 -20.54 -13.30
CA HIS A 459 5.15 -20.72 -14.16
C HIS A 459 5.75 -19.36 -14.48
N SER A 460 7.05 -19.23 -14.30
CA SER A 460 7.79 -18.03 -14.66
C SER A 460 8.98 -18.32 -15.55
N ARG A 461 9.30 -17.36 -16.40
CA ARG A 461 10.46 -17.37 -17.28
C ARG A 461 11.10 -16.01 -17.24
N GLU A 462 12.34 -15.96 -16.78
CA GLU A 462 13.16 -14.76 -16.75
C GLU A 462 14.37 -14.92 -17.68
N ARG A 463 14.56 -13.96 -18.57
CA ARG A 463 15.75 -13.83 -19.42
C ARG A 463 16.49 -12.59 -18.98
N ILE A 464 17.78 -12.73 -18.69
CA ILE A 464 18.67 -11.61 -18.33
C ILE A 464 19.84 -11.60 -19.33
N GLU A 465 20.18 -10.41 -19.84
CA GLU A 465 21.36 -10.16 -20.67
C GLU A 465 22.29 -9.19 -19.93
N ASP A 466 23.29 -9.70 -19.21
CA ASP A 466 24.31 -8.82 -18.63
C ASP A 466 25.27 -8.37 -19.74
N ARG A 467 25.08 -7.13 -20.19
CA ARG A 467 25.85 -6.57 -21.29
C ARG A 467 27.22 -6.04 -20.86
N VAL A 468 27.47 -5.87 -19.57
CA VAL A 468 28.78 -5.51 -19.04
C VAL A 468 29.68 -6.74 -18.96
N ARG A 469 29.12 -7.88 -18.48
CA ARG A 469 29.83 -9.15 -18.40
C ARG A 469 29.73 -9.99 -19.66
N ASN A 470 28.94 -9.57 -20.63
CA ASN A 470 28.62 -10.31 -21.87
C ASN A 470 28.10 -11.71 -21.61
N THR A 471 27.17 -11.85 -20.64
CA THR A 471 26.55 -13.13 -20.27
C THR A 471 25.07 -13.08 -20.50
N ARG A 472 24.47 -14.26 -20.80
CA ARG A 472 23.02 -14.44 -20.91
C ARG A 472 22.58 -15.56 -20.00
N SER A 473 21.51 -15.34 -19.28
CA SER A 473 20.87 -16.36 -18.46
C SER A 473 19.38 -16.51 -18.82
N LEU A 474 18.88 -17.71 -18.70
CA LEU A 474 17.47 -18.04 -18.83
C LEU A 474 17.08 -18.92 -17.66
N LYS A 475 16.25 -18.34 -16.80
CA LYS A 475 15.70 -19.04 -15.65
C LYS A 475 14.24 -19.39 -15.89
N ARG A 476 13.83 -20.57 -15.46
CA ARG A 476 12.44 -21.04 -15.41
C ARG A 476 12.17 -21.55 -14.02
N ASP A 477 11.12 -21.03 -13.40
CA ASP A 477 10.63 -21.49 -12.11
C ASP A 477 9.19 -21.96 -12.23
N SER A 478 8.82 -22.93 -11.44
CA SER A 478 7.45 -23.32 -11.20
C SER A 478 7.22 -23.50 -9.71
N ALA A 479 6.06 -23.12 -9.23
CA ALA A 479 5.70 -23.30 -7.84
C ALA A 479 4.20 -23.62 -7.74
N THR A 480 3.86 -24.55 -6.85
CA THR A 480 2.49 -24.83 -6.46
C THR A 480 2.37 -24.55 -4.98
N VAL A 481 1.39 -23.73 -4.59
CA VAL A 481 1.16 -23.32 -3.21
C VAL A 481 -0.29 -23.54 -2.82
N GLY A 482 -0.51 -23.82 -1.53
CA GLY A 482 -1.81 -24.08 -0.95
C GLY A 482 -2.18 -23.11 0.16
N SER A 483 -3.47 -23.04 0.46
CA SER A 483 -3.96 -22.45 1.70
C SER A 483 -5.23 -23.14 2.17
N ALA A 484 -5.37 -23.21 3.49
CA ALA A 484 -6.58 -23.71 4.15
C ALA A 484 -6.87 -22.85 5.37
N GLY A 485 -8.13 -22.51 5.56
CA GLY A 485 -8.57 -21.76 6.71
C GLY A 485 -9.97 -22.16 7.12
N LEU A 486 -10.22 -22.11 8.41
CA LEU A 486 -11.50 -22.43 9.02
C LEU A 486 -11.88 -21.32 9.99
N VAL A 487 -13.10 -20.81 9.86
CA VAL A 487 -13.71 -19.81 10.76
C VAL A 487 -14.92 -20.43 11.42
N LYS A 488 -15.09 -20.16 12.70
CA LYS A 488 -16.31 -20.47 13.45
C LYS A 488 -16.85 -19.21 14.10
N GLU A 489 -18.03 -18.79 13.72
CA GLU A 489 -18.80 -17.81 14.50
C GLU A 489 -19.29 -18.49 15.78
N VAL A 490 -18.66 -18.18 16.91
CA VAL A 490 -18.92 -18.81 18.21
C VAL A 490 -20.06 -18.14 18.96
N LEU A 491 -20.23 -16.85 18.75
CA LEU A 491 -21.32 -16.01 19.22
C LEU A 491 -21.66 -14.99 18.12
N PRO A 492 -22.89 -14.42 18.07
CA PRO A 492 -23.19 -13.38 17.10
C PRO A 492 -22.16 -12.25 17.13
N GLY A 493 -21.50 -12.02 15.97
CA GLY A 493 -20.44 -11.01 15.85
C GLY A 493 -19.10 -11.40 16.46
N TRP A 494 -18.88 -12.64 16.89
CA TRP A 494 -17.59 -13.16 17.36
C TRP A 494 -17.18 -14.39 16.58
N SER A 495 -16.05 -14.35 15.94
CA SER A 495 -15.48 -15.47 15.17
C SER A 495 -14.08 -15.83 15.63
N THR A 496 -13.83 -17.13 15.78
CA THR A 496 -12.47 -17.67 15.90
C THR A 496 -12.05 -18.28 14.57
N TYR A 497 -10.76 -18.27 14.28
CA TYR A 497 -10.24 -18.91 13.07
C TYR A 497 -8.88 -19.55 13.29
N ALA A 498 -8.61 -20.55 12.44
CA ALA A 498 -7.30 -21.13 12.25
C ALA A 498 -7.00 -21.18 10.75
N SER A 499 -5.76 -20.91 10.35
CA SER A 499 -5.35 -21.00 8.96
C SER A 499 -3.90 -21.42 8.79
N TRP A 500 -3.67 -22.05 7.64
CA TRP A 500 -2.36 -22.36 7.09
C TRP A 500 -2.27 -21.78 5.68
N SER A 501 -1.11 -21.20 5.32
CA SER A 501 -0.92 -20.63 4.00
C SER A 501 0.55 -20.64 3.58
N GLU A 502 0.75 -20.67 2.26
CA GLU A 502 2.06 -20.63 1.64
C GLU A 502 2.23 -19.40 0.74
N SER A 503 3.50 -19.02 0.55
CA SER A 503 3.92 -18.06 -0.46
C SER A 503 5.24 -18.52 -1.10
N PHE A 504 5.52 -17.98 -2.28
CA PHE A 504 6.80 -18.19 -2.95
C PHE A 504 7.24 -16.89 -3.65
N LEU A 505 8.58 -16.77 -3.81
CA LEU A 505 9.20 -15.67 -4.52
C LEU A 505 10.41 -16.20 -5.29
N PRO A 506 10.45 -16.12 -6.63
CA PRO A 506 11.65 -16.46 -7.41
C PRO A 506 12.84 -15.61 -6.98
N VAL A 507 14.01 -16.25 -6.92
CA VAL A 507 15.29 -15.61 -6.57
C VAL A 507 16.23 -15.68 -7.77
N SER A 508 16.70 -14.56 -8.26
CA SER A 508 17.68 -14.51 -9.36
C SER A 508 19.07 -14.91 -8.87
N GLY A 509 19.87 -15.48 -9.77
CA GLY A 509 21.25 -15.91 -9.51
C GLY A 509 21.43 -17.42 -9.49
N GLN A 510 22.66 -17.83 -9.18
CA GLN A 510 23.10 -19.23 -9.17
C GLN A 510 24.23 -19.45 -8.15
N ASP A 511 24.45 -20.70 -7.75
CA ASP A 511 25.55 -21.11 -6.89
C ASP A 511 26.90 -21.15 -7.66
N PHE A 512 27.99 -21.48 -6.96
CA PHE A 512 29.33 -21.63 -7.55
C PHE A 512 29.35 -22.66 -8.69
N ASN A 513 28.54 -23.71 -8.63
CA ASN A 513 28.45 -24.76 -9.64
C ASN A 513 27.54 -24.40 -10.83
N GLY A 514 27.03 -23.16 -10.89
CA GLY A 514 26.13 -22.69 -11.94
C GLY A 514 24.68 -23.20 -11.81
N ARG A 515 24.28 -23.77 -10.65
CA ARG A 515 22.91 -24.21 -10.41
C ARG A 515 22.03 -23.02 -10.07
N PRO A 516 20.96 -22.75 -10.83
CA PRO A 516 20.04 -21.65 -10.51
C PRO A 516 19.41 -21.82 -9.13
N PHE A 517 19.22 -20.71 -8.43
CA PHE A 517 18.51 -20.71 -7.16
C PHE A 517 17.04 -21.09 -7.35
N VAL A 518 16.50 -21.90 -6.43
CA VAL A 518 15.08 -22.21 -6.35
C VAL A 518 14.31 -21.04 -5.71
N PRO A 519 13.00 -20.94 -5.88
CA PRO A 519 12.22 -19.91 -5.20
C PRO A 519 12.35 -19.98 -3.67
N GLU A 520 12.42 -18.82 -3.04
CA GLU A 520 12.17 -18.70 -1.60
C GLU A 520 10.71 -19.07 -1.32
N THR A 521 10.45 -19.71 -0.18
CA THR A 521 9.12 -20.10 0.24
C THR A 521 8.77 -19.52 1.60
N GLY A 522 7.52 -19.13 1.77
CA GLY A 522 6.94 -18.74 3.05
C GLY A 522 5.88 -19.75 3.47
N LYS A 523 5.86 -20.14 4.75
CA LYS A 523 4.84 -21.00 5.35
C LYS A 523 4.36 -20.37 6.65
N GLN A 524 3.05 -20.27 6.80
CA GLN A 524 2.46 -19.63 7.97
C GLN A 524 1.35 -20.47 8.57
N TRP A 525 1.33 -20.51 9.90
CA TRP A 525 0.18 -20.87 10.72
C TRP A 525 -0.33 -19.62 11.46
N GLU A 526 -1.65 -19.48 11.51
CA GLU A 526 -2.27 -18.35 12.19
C GLU A 526 -3.54 -18.80 12.92
N LEU A 527 -3.70 -18.33 14.16
CA LEU A 527 -4.90 -18.47 14.96
C LEU A 527 -5.40 -17.07 15.33
N GLY A 528 -6.70 -16.85 15.33
CA GLY A 528 -7.20 -15.54 15.71
C GLY A 528 -8.65 -15.53 16.19
N LEU A 529 -8.99 -14.36 16.75
CA LEU A 529 -10.32 -13.98 17.20
C LEU A 529 -10.71 -12.68 16.50
N LYS A 530 -11.93 -12.58 16.02
CA LYS A 530 -12.49 -11.37 15.42
C LYS A 530 -13.81 -11.01 16.05
N HIS A 531 -14.06 -9.71 16.11
CA HIS A 531 -15.29 -9.14 16.62
C HIS A 531 -15.84 -8.06 15.68
N GLU A 532 -17.15 -8.07 15.51
CA GLU A 532 -17.91 -7.03 14.82
C GLU A 532 -19.23 -6.84 15.60
N ALA A 533 -19.40 -5.69 16.24
CA ALA A 533 -20.63 -5.38 16.95
C ALA A 533 -21.82 -5.28 15.98
N ALA A 534 -23.00 -5.69 16.42
CA ALA A 534 -24.21 -5.73 15.59
C ALA A 534 -24.60 -4.35 14.99
N ASP A 535 -24.25 -3.26 15.68
CA ASP A 535 -24.46 -1.88 15.20
C ASP A 535 -23.30 -1.33 14.36
N GLY A 536 -22.28 -2.16 14.06
CA GLY A 536 -21.10 -1.80 13.30
C GLY A 536 -20.19 -0.75 13.96
N ARG A 537 -20.38 -0.48 15.26
CA ARG A 537 -19.62 0.56 15.97
C ARG A 537 -18.31 0.10 16.58
N LEU A 538 -18.10 -1.18 16.67
CA LEU A 538 -16.87 -1.78 17.21
C LEU A 538 -16.45 -2.93 16.32
N THR A 539 -15.21 -2.88 15.86
CA THR A 539 -14.53 -3.99 15.20
C THR A 539 -13.23 -4.30 15.93
N GLY A 540 -12.84 -5.55 15.97
CA GLY A 540 -11.61 -5.96 16.60
C GLY A 540 -11.03 -7.22 16.00
N SER A 541 -9.72 -7.38 16.03
CA SER A 541 -9.05 -8.62 15.66
C SER A 541 -7.85 -8.85 16.57
N LEU A 542 -7.68 -10.11 16.98
CA LEU A 542 -6.49 -10.60 17.67
C LEU A 542 -5.96 -11.79 16.85
N ALA A 543 -4.68 -11.79 16.53
CA ALA A 543 -4.04 -12.87 15.80
C ALA A 543 -2.74 -13.29 16.46
N VAL A 544 -2.47 -14.60 16.46
CA VAL A 544 -1.17 -15.19 16.82
C VAL A 544 -0.66 -15.93 15.60
N PHE A 545 0.60 -15.72 15.23
CA PHE A 545 1.17 -16.28 14.01
C PHE A 545 2.57 -16.88 14.22
N ASP A 546 2.89 -17.87 13.38
CA ASP A 546 4.23 -18.44 13.17
C ASP A 546 4.48 -18.49 11.66
N LEU A 547 5.42 -17.68 11.18
CA LEU A 547 5.76 -17.50 9.77
C LEU A 547 7.23 -17.85 9.55
N LYS A 548 7.50 -18.81 8.66
CA LYS A 548 8.86 -19.22 8.27
C LYS A 548 9.13 -18.83 6.82
N ARG A 549 10.33 -18.31 6.56
CA ARG A 549 10.89 -18.04 5.24
C ARG A 549 12.09 -18.96 5.04
N GLN A 550 12.08 -19.76 3.98
CA GLN A 550 13.07 -20.78 3.66
C GLN A 550 13.72 -20.53 2.30
N ASN A 551 14.81 -21.22 2.02
CA ASN A 551 15.64 -21.04 0.81
C ASN A 551 16.22 -19.64 0.69
N VAL A 552 16.48 -18.98 1.81
CA VAL A 552 17.12 -17.66 1.83
C VAL A 552 18.59 -17.81 1.41
N THR A 553 19.03 -16.95 0.51
CA THR A 553 20.44 -16.93 0.07
C THR A 553 21.36 -16.48 1.20
N THR A 554 22.42 -17.24 1.42
CA THR A 554 23.48 -16.96 2.38
C THR A 554 24.84 -17.03 1.68
N SER A 555 25.88 -16.44 2.27
CA SER A 555 27.22 -16.55 1.71
C SER A 555 27.68 -18.01 1.65
N ASP A 556 28.32 -18.39 0.53
CA ASP A 556 28.96 -19.70 0.41
C ASP A 556 30.19 -19.75 1.33
N PRO A 557 30.26 -20.67 2.32
CA PRO A 557 31.36 -20.73 3.25
C PRO A 557 32.68 -21.26 2.64
N VAL A 558 32.59 -21.89 1.48
CA VAL A 558 33.73 -22.50 0.77
C VAL A 558 34.17 -21.65 -0.40
N ASN A 559 33.22 -21.18 -1.21
CA ASN A 559 33.50 -20.41 -2.41
C ASN A 559 33.21 -18.93 -2.18
N THR A 560 34.22 -18.18 -1.72
CA THR A 560 34.09 -16.76 -1.40
C THR A 560 33.58 -15.95 -2.60
N GLY A 561 32.57 -15.11 -2.36
CA GLY A 561 31.92 -14.29 -3.40
C GLY A 561 30.71 -14.96 -4.07
N PHE A 562 30.43 -16.20 -3.75
CA PHE A 562 29.21 -16.91 -4.16
C PHE A 562 28.20 -17.00 -3.02
N SER A 563 27.01 -17.45 -3.38
CA SER A 563 25.90 -17.68 -2.43
C SER A 563 25.32 -19.07 -2.60
N VAL A 564 24.73 -19.57 -1.53
CA VAL A 564 23.97 -20.83 -1.47
C VAL A 564 22.63 -20.59 -0.78
N GLN A 565 21.65 -21.48 -0.96
CA GLN A 565 20.30 -21.32 -0.37
C GLN A 565 20.12 -22.23 0.86
N THR A 566 20.80 -21.91 1.94
CA THR A 566 20.73 -22.65 3.21
C THR A 566 20.00 -21.88 4.31
N GLY A 567 19.69 -20.59 4.07
CA GLY A 567 19.13 -19.71 5.07
C GLY A 567 17.66 -19.99 5.40
N GLU A 568 17.31 -19.81 6.67
CA GLU A 568 15.94 -19.79 7.16
C GLU A 568 15.76 -18.65 8.14
N GLN A 569 14.61 -18.00 8.07
CA GLN A 569 14.18 -16.93 8.97
C GLN A 569 12.79 -17.28 9.50
N GLN A 570 12.53 -16.95 10.75
CA GLN A 570 11.24 -17.18 11.38
C GLN A 570 10.75 -15.92 12.06
N SER A 571 9.46 -15.63 11.92
CA SER A 571 8.78 -14.55 12.62
C SER A 571 7.57 -15.10 13.36
N ARG A 572 7.50 -14.81 14.66
CA ARG A 572 6.38 -15.16 15.53
C ARG A 572 5.84 -13.92 16.19
N GLY A 573 4.54 -13.88 16.42
CA GLY A 573 4.00 -12.70 17.05
C GLY A 573 2.54 -12.75 17.41
N VAL A 574 2.12 -11.64 18.01
CA VAL A 574 0.74 -11.34 18.38
C VAL A 574 0.38 -9.98 17.84
N GLU A 575 -0.77 -9.86 17.21
CA GLU A 575 -1.29 -8.61 16.67
C GLU A 575 -2.69 -8.36 17.21
N LEU A 576 -2.95 -7.14 17.68
CA LEU A 576 -4.25 -6.64 18.11
C LEU A 576 -4.61 -5.41 17.30
N GLU A 577 -5.82 -5.35 16.76
CA GLU A 577 -6.36 -4.19 16.07
C GLU A 577 -7.79 -3.93 16.53
N ILE A 578 -8.11 -2.67 16.81
CA ILE A 578 -9.43 -2.24 17.29
C ILE A 578 -9.82 -0.98 16.51
N GLY A 579 -11.04 -0.98 15.98
CA GLY A 579 -11.72 0.20 15.46
C GLY A 579 -13.02 0.42 16.23
N ALA A 580 -13.29 1.66 16.66
CA ALA A 580 -14.50 1.96 17.40
C ALA A 580 -15.08 3.33 17.06
N ARG A 581 -16.41 3.41 17.05
CA ARG A 581 -17.21 4.65 16.98
C ARG A 581 -18.09 4.70 18.23
N LEU A 582 -17.61 5.37 19.25
CA LEU A 582 -18.28 5.43 20.55
C LEU A 582 -19.39 6.47 20.55
N ARG A 583 -20.31 6.34 21.51
CA ARG A 583 -21.34 7.36 21.73
C ARG A 583 -20.68 8.70 22.11
N GLY A 584 -21.36 9.81 21.80
CA GLY A 584 -20.82 11.16 22.09
C GLY A 584 -19.81 11.68 21.06
N GLY A 585 -19.64 11.01 19.89
CA GLY A 585 -18.84 11.53 18.79
C GLY A 585 -17.36 11.17 18.84
N LEU A 586 -16.94 10.21 19.66
CA LEU A 586 -15.57 9.72 19.72
C LEU A 586 -15.40 8.51 18.81
N SER A 587 -14.47 8.60 17.85
CA SER A 587 -13.98 7.49 17.01
C SER A 587 -12.54 7.18 17.35
N LEU A 588 -12.14 5.92 17.35
CA LEU A 588 -10.76 5.54 17.63
C LEU A 588 -10.30 4.36 16.78
N THR A 589 -9.00 4.34 16.47
CA THR A 589 -8.28 3.16 16.01
C THR A 589 -7.12 2.89 16.96
N ALA A 590 -6.92 1.63 17.32
CA ALA A 590 -5.79 1.20 18.14
C ALA A 590 -5.18 -0.06 17.53
N GLY A 591 -3.86 -0.14 17.56
CA GLY A 591 -3.10 -1.27 17.06
C GLY A 591 -1.94 -1.59 17.99
N TYR A 592 -1.67 -2.88 18.19
CA TYR A 592 -0.49 -3.36 18.90
C TYR A 592 0.06 -4.58 18.20
N ALA A 593 1.39 -4.66 18.06
CA ALA A 593 2.07 -5.84 17.56
C ALA A 593 3.27 -6.18 18.45
N TYR A 594 3.37 -7.45 18.79
CA TYR A 594 4.60 -8.10 19.23
C TYR A 594 5.11 -8.93 18.07
N THR A 595 6.35 -8.70 17.60
CA THR A 595 6.92 -9.37 16.44
C THR A 595 8.35 -9.79 16.74
N ASP A 596 8.58 -11.08 16.98
CA ASP A 596 9.91 -11.67 17.17
C ASP A 596 10.36 -12.36 15.88
N ALA A 597 11.13 -11.65 15.07
CA ALA A 597 11.64 -12.12 13.78
C ALA A 597 13.16 -12.37 13.87
N ARG A 598 13.60 -13.60 13.60
CA ARG A 598 14.99 -14.06 13.80
C ARG A 598 15.51 -14.87 12.63
N VAL A 599 16.84 -14.88 12.48
CA VAL A 599 17.57 -15.79 11.62
C VAL A 599 17.69 -17.14 12.34
N THR A 600 17.08 -18.20 11.78
CA THR A 600 17.08 -19.53 12.39
C THR A 600 18.10 -20.50 11.75
N ARG A 601 18.48 -20.21 10.47
CA ARG A 601 19.58 -20.92 9.78
C ARG A 601 20.36 -19.93 8.91
N ASP A 602 21.68 -20.01 8.99
CA ASP A 602 22.61 -19.27 8.12
C ASP A 602 23.97 -19.94 8.19
N ASN A 603 24.79 -19.80 7.14
CA ASN A 603 26.18 -20.26 7.15
C ASN A 603 27.08 -19.37 8.03
N ASN A 604 26.69 -18.11 8.23
CA ASN A 604 27.31 -17.22 9.20
C ASN A 604 26.71 -17.48 10.58
N THR A 605 27.39 -18.29 11.39
CA THR A 605 26.93 -18.65 12.73
C THR A 605 26.81 -17.45 13.67
N ALA A 606 27.52 -16.34 13.39
CA ALA A 606 27.47 -15.12 14.22
C ALA A 606 26.12 -14.42 14.19
N ILE A 607 25.26 -14.71 13.19
CA ILE A 607 23.92 -14.10 13.10
C ILE A 607 22.79 -15.07 13.50
N LEU A 608 23.10 -16.34 13.81
CA LEU A 608 22.10 -17.29 14.27
C LEU A 608 21.41 -16.83 15.55
N GLY A 609 20.08 -16.94 15.58
CA GLY A 609 19.24 -16.50 16.69
C GLY A 609 19.11 -14.97 16.83
N LYS A 610 19.83 -14.18 16.03
CA LYS A 610 19.72 -12.72 16.10
C LYS A 610 18.45 -12.20 15.42
N PRO A 611 17.89 -11.09 15.93
CA PRO A 611 16.76 -10.43 15.28
C PRO A 611 17.09 -10.04 13.85
N ILE A 612 16.07 -10.09 12.99
CA ILE A 612 16.14 -9.49 11.65
C ILE A 612 16.28 -7.97 11.81
N ASN A 613 17.14 -7.37 10.99
CA ASN A 613 17.52 -5.97 11.12
C ASN A 613 16.32 -5.03 11.22
N LEU A 614 16.35 -4.19 12.25
CA LEU A 614 15.45 -3.07 12.49
C LEU A 614 13.97 -3.44 12.65
N GLN A 615 13.65 -4.69 12.90
CA GLN A 615 12.30 -5.05 13.33
C GLN A 615 12.14 -4.73 14.82
N PRO A 616 11.23 -3.82 15.20
CA PRO A 616 10.91 -3.60 16.60
C PRO A 616 10.17 -4.80 17.17
N LEU A 617 10.49 -5.16 18.41
CA LEU A 617 9.81 -6.25 19.12
C LEU A 617 8.38 -5.85 19.49
N HIS A 618 8.18 -4.60 19.90
CA HIS A 618 6.88 -4.04 20.24
C HIS A 618 6.61 -2.77 19.44
N ALA A 619 5.43 -2.67 18.87
CA ALA A 619 4.92 -1.46 18.23
C ALA A 619 3.45 -1.26 18.61
N ALA A 620 3.09 -0.02 18.96
CA ALA A 620 1.73 0.35 19.29
C ALA A 620 1.36 1.65 18.58
N THR A 621 0.10 1.77 18.15
CA THR A 621 -0.48 2.98 17.59
C THR A 621 -1.86 3.22 18.18
N LEU A 622 -2.21 4.49 18.38
CA LEU A 622 -3.53 4.92 18.82
C LEU A 622 -3.87 6.20 18.10
N TRP A 623 -5.10 6.32 17.64
CA TRP A 623 -5.67 7.56 17.12
C TRP A 623 -7.10 7.70 17.57
N ALA A 624 -7.44 8.82 18.18
CA ALA A 624 -8.78 9.20 18.61
C ALA A 624 -9.20 10.47 17.87
N LEU A 625 -10.37 10.47 17.25
CA LEU A 625 -11.01 11.61 16.63
C LEU A 625 -12.31 11.92 17.40
N TYR A 626 -12.41 13.08 17.97
CA TYR A 626 -13.56 13.54 18.71
C TYR A 626 -14.33 14.59 17.93
N LYS A 627 -15.62 14.36 17.71
CA LYS A 627 -16.59 15.30 17.13
C LYS A 627 -17.57 15.72 18.23
N PRO A 628 -17.31 16.82 18.97
CA PRO A 628 -18.13 17.22 20.09
C PRO A 628 -19.57 17.50 19.67
N THR A 629 -20.57 16.91 20.34
CA THR A 629 -21.99 17.16 20.02
C THR A 629 -22.41 18.61 20.26
N TRP A 630 -21.74 19.29 21.17
CA TRP A 630 -21.95 20.71 21.51
C TRP A 630 -21.17 21.68 20.60
N LEU A 631 -20.24 21.18 19.76
CA LEU A 631 -19.51 21.91 18.71
C LEU A 631 -19.53 21.07 17.41
N PRO A 632 -20.68 20.90 16.75
CA PRO A 632 -20.89 19.89 15.70
C PRO A 632 -19.98 20.07 14.46
N ASN A 633 -19.48 21.28 14.23
CA ASN A 633 -18.61 21.59 13.10
C ASN A 633 -17.11 21.35 13.39
N TRP A 634 -16.75 21.07 14.64
CA TRP A 634 -15.37 20.89 15.04
C TRP A 634 -14.98 19.43 15.15
N THR A 635 -13.74 19.14 14.83
CA THR A 635 -13.10 17.85 15.03
C THR A 635 -11.79 18.03 15.77
N LEU A 636 -11.53 17.19 16.75
CA LEU A 636 -10.29 17.17 17.54
C LEU A 636 -9.66 15.79 17.41
N GLY A 637 -8.43 15.72 16.91
CA GLY A 637 -7.68 14.49 16.78
C GLY A 637 -6.51 14.44 17.74
N LEU A 638 -6.29 13.31 18.41
CA LEU A 638 -5.13 13.07 19.26
C LEU A 638 -4.75 11.60 19.17
N GLY A 639 -3.46 11.35 19.10
CA GLY A 639 -2.95 9.99 19.11
C GLY A 639 -1.44 9.93 19.03
N GLY A 640 -0.91 8.78 18.70
CA GLY A 640 0.53 8.63 18.59
C GLY A 640 0.96 7.21 18.27
N ARG A 641 2.27 7.04 18.30
CA ARG A 641 2.94 5.77 18.02
C ARG A 641 4.07 5.56 19.02
N ALA A 642 4.19 4.33 19.53
CA ALA A 642 5.30 3.89 20.36
C ALA A 642 5.95 2.66 19.71
N VAL A 643 7.27 2.65 19.67
CA VAL A 643 8.09 1.60 19.07
C VAL A 643 9.22 1.28 20.04
N SER A 644 9.43 -0.02 20.32
CA SER A 644 10.56 -0.47 21.14
C SER A 644 11.89 -0.24 20.44
N GLU A 645 12.98 -0.46 21.13
CA GLU A 645 14.31 -0.47 20.52
C GLU A 645 14.35 -1.43 19.32
N GLN A 646 15.13 -1.07 18.30
CA GLN A 646 15.29 -1.84 17.09
C GLN A 646 16.70 -2.40 17.02
N ARG A 647 16.78 -3.72 17.10
CA ARG A 647 18.03 -4.48 17.06
C ARG A 647 18.19 -5.17 15.71
N GLY A 648 19.39 -5.64 15.44
CA GLY A 648 19.71 -6.42 14.25
C GLY A 648 21.17 -6.80 14.24
N ASN A 649 21.67 -7.17 13.05
CA ASN A 649 23.09 -7.45 12.84
C ASN A 649 23.88 -6.16 12.52
N LEU A 650 23.64 -5.11 13.32
CA LEU A 650 24.35 -3.83 13.23
C LEU A 650 25.19 -3.63 14.50
N PRO A 651 26.27 -2.84 14.44
CA PRO A 651 27.13 -2.57 15.61
C PRO A 651 26.48 -1.61 16.62
N PHE A 652 25.21 -1.29 16.45
CA PHE A 652 24.42 -0.42 17.32
C PHE A 652 22.96 -0.86 17.38
N THR A 653 22.24 -0.37 18.36
CA THR A 653 20.78 -0.51 18.54
C THR A 653 20.15 0.86 18.32
N LEU A 654 19.08 0.95 17.56
CA LEU A 654 18.29 2.17 17.48
C LEU A 654 17.40 2.26 18.73
N PRO A 655 17.42 3.37 19.47
CA PRO A 655 16.58 3.55 20.65
C PRO A 655 15.10 3.49 20.33
N GLY A 656 14.31 2.96 21.26
CA GLY A 656 12.86 3.03 21.19
C GLY A 656 12.36 4.49 21.32
N TYR A 657 11.18 4.73 20.82
CA TYR A 657 10.58 6.07 20.86
C TYR A 657 9.07 6.02 20.99
N ALA A 658 8.51 7.13 21.48
CA ALA A 658 7.09 7.41 21.43
C ALA A 658 6.89 8.84 20.90
N VAL A 659 5.95 9.01 19.98
CA VAL A 659 5.59 10.31 19.40
C VAL A 659 4.09 10.51 19.50
N VAL A 660 3.68 11.77 19.68
CA VAL A 660 2.28 12.18 19.80
C VAL A 660 1.94 13.11 18.63
N ASP A 661 0.79 12.89 18.04
CA ASP A 661 0.23 13.70 16.96
C ASP A 661 -1.10 14.30 17.40
N ALA A 662 -1.40 15.52 16.95
CA ALA A 662 -2.66 16.19 17.22
C ALA A 662 -3.22 16.86 15.96
N SER A 663 -4.55 17.01 15.90
CA SER A 663 -5.21 17.76 14.84
C SER A 663 -6.45 18.50 15.35
N VAL A 664 -6.79 19.59 14.69
CA VAL A 664 -8.04 20.33 14.87
C VAL A 664 -8.62 20.65 13.51
N GLY A 665 -9.91 20.42 13.35
CA GLY A 665 -10.62 20.72 12.10
C GLY A 665 -11.91 21.47 12.35
N TYR A 666 -12.29 22.29 11.38
CA TYR A 666 -13.61 22.93 11.30
C TYR A 666 -14.21 22.64 9.93
N SER A 667 -15.47 22.22 9.89
CA SER A 667 -16.20 21.90 8.66
C SER A 667 -17.43 22.78 8.54
N ALA A 668 -17.51 23.51 7.43
CA ALA A 668 -18.70 24.21 6.96
C ALA A 668 -19.38 23.37 5.84
N PRO A 669 -20.55 23.73 5.34
CA PRO A 669 -21.25 22.96 4.31
C PRO A 669 -20.43 22.75 3.02
N THR A 670 -19.64 23.72 2.60
CA THR A 670 -18.91 23.72 1.32
C THR A 670 -17.39 23.81 1.47
N TRP A 671 -16.88 23.88 2.71
CA TRP A 671 -15.43 23.92 2.95
C TRP A 671 -15.05 23.33 4.31
N ARG A 672 -13.84 22.90 4.40
CA ARG A 672 -13.24 22.38 5.64
C ARG A 672 -11.81 22.89 5.77
N ILE A 673 -11.46 23.30 6.98
CA ILE A 673 -10.08 23.60 7.37
C ILE A 673 -9.61 22.57 8.40
N ASN A 674 -8.41 22.04 8.23
CA ASN A 674 -7.75 21.16 9.20
C ASN A 674 -6.33 21.67 9.47
N ALA A 675 -5.95 21.71 10.74
CA ALA A 675 -4.57 21.93 11.15
C ALA A 675 -4.09 20.70 11.93
N GLY A 676 -2.93 20.20 11.57
CA GLY A 676 -2.31 19.02 12.19
C GLY A 676 -0.88 19.29 12.63
N LEU A 677 -0.51 18.66 13.72
CA LEU A 677 0.85 18.62 14.28
C LEU A 677 1.26 17.16 14.43
N LYS A 678 2.33 16.75 13.75
CA LYS A 678 2.97 15.44 13.94
C LYS A 678 4.21 15.63 14.80
N ASN A 679 4.48 14.62 15.67
CA ASN A 679 5.55 14.71 16.67
C ASN A 679 5.42 15.98 17.52
N LEU A 680 4.27 16.21 18.14
CA LEU A 680 3.89 17.40 18.89
C LEU A 680 4.96 17.81 19.93
N LEU A 681 5.59 16.83 20.57
CA LEU A 681 6.59 17.06 21.64
C LEU A 681 8.03 17.24 21.10
N ASP A 682 8.19 17.30 19.77
CA ASP A 682 9.48 17.47 19.08
C ASP A 682 10.55 16.45 19.51
N LYS A 683 10.12 15.21 19.66
CA LYS A 683 11.01 14.13 20.07
C LYS A 683 12.03 13.82 18.98
N ASP A 684 13.29 13.82 19.34
CA ASP A 684 14.36 13.32 18.52
C ASP A 684 14.40 11.78 18.54
N TYR A 685 14.35 11.15 17.36
CA TYR A 685 14.45 9.70 17.21
C TYR A 685 15.03 9.32 15.84
N PHE A 686 15.26 8.03 15.61
CA PHE A 686 15.71 7.49 14.33
C PHE A 686 14.63 6.60 13.73
N ASP A 687 14.32 6.83 12.45
CA ASP A 687 13.34 6.02 11.72
C ASP A 687 13.91 4.66 11.30
N GLY A 688 15.24 4.58 11.05
CA GLY A 688 15.87 3.36 10.57
C GLY A 688 17.37 3.49 10.38
N ALA A 689 17.97 2.48 9.76
CA ALA A 689 19.34 2.47 9.30
C ALA A 689 19.47 1.59 8.04
N ILE A 690 20.36 1.94 7.13
CA ILE A 690 20.64 1.13 5.94
C ILE A 690 21.59 -0.02 6.28
N ASN A 691 22.67 0.32 6.98
CA ASN A 691 23.78 -0.58 7.34
C ASN A 691 24.57 0.01 8.51
N ALA A 692 25.71 -0.57 8.81
CA ALA A 692 26.60 -0.12 9.92
C ALA A 692 27.12 1.32 9.76
N ASN A 693 27.05 1.91 8.58
CA ASN A 693 27.58 3.25 8.30
C ASN A 693 26.50 4.34 8.25
N VAL A 694 25.21 3.97 8.26
CA VAL A 694 24.12 4.90 7.95
C VAL A 694 22.95 4.71 8.91
N VAL A 695 22.61 5.77 9.64
CA VAL A 695 21.37 5.91 10.41
C VAL A 695 20.50 7.01 9.79
N SER A 696 19.20 6.91 9.97
CA SER A 696 18.21 7.85 9.42
C SER A 696 17.53 8.62 10.55
N PRO A 697 17.95 9.87 10.84
CA PRO A 697 17.20 10.73 11.73
C PRO A 697 15.79 10.95 11.22
N ALA A 698 14.80 10.82 12.07
CA ALA A 698 13.41 11.09 11.74
C ALA A 698 13.15 12.59 11.55
N LEU A 699 12.04 12.90 10.92
CA LEU A 699 11.52 14.28 10.89
C LEU A 699 11.22 14.73 12.33
N GLY A 700 11.65 15.91 12.70
CA GLY A 700 11.23 16.59 13.92
C GLY A 700 9.72 16.89 13.91
N ARG A 701 9.29 17.84 14.72
CA ARG A 701 7.90 18.30 14.71
C ARG A 701 7.55 18.92 13.35
N THR A 702 6.39 18.50 12.79
CA THR A 702 5.86 19.05 11.55
C THR A 702 4.42 19.49 11.73
N TRP A 703 4.04 20.56 11.04
CA TRP A 703 2.67 21.04 10.98
C TRP A 703 2.17 21.04 9.54
N THR A 704 0.85 20.93 9.37
CA THR A 704 0.17 21.07 8.10
C THR A 704 -1.17 21.76 8.32
N VAL A 705 -1.51 22.72 7.48
CA VAL A 705 -2.84 23.33 7.40
C VAL A 705 -3.41 23.05 6.03
N SER A 706 -4.61 22.47 6.01
CA SER A 706 -5.34 22.06 4.81
C SER A 706 -6.65 22.85 4.68
N LEU A 707 -6.90 23.43 3.53
CA LEU A 707 -8.21 23.95 3.13
C LEU A 707 -8.77 23.04 2.05
N GLN A 708 -9.97 22.54 2.24
CA GLN A 708 -10.71 21.74 1.27
C GLN A 708 -12.04 22.41 0.95
N LEU A 709 -12.37 22.45 -0.34
CA LEU A 709 -13.62 22.95 -0.90
C LEU A 709 -14.38 21.77 -1.49
N SER A 710 -15.69 21.67 -1.26
CA SER A 710 -16.55 20.59 -1.74
C SER A 710 -17.88 21.16 -2.26
N TYR A 711 -18.25 20.80 -3.50
CA TYR A 711 -19.46 21.24 -4.18
C TYR A 711 -20.22 20.09 -4.81
#